data_0b8a7e653331155efc790598908880a0
#
_entry.id   0b8a7e653331155efc790598908880a0
#
_cell.length_a   1.000
_cell.length_b   1.000
_cell.length_c   1.000
_cell.angle_alpha   90.00
_cell.angle_beta   90.00
_cell.angle_gamma   90.00
#
_symmetry.space_group_name_H-M   'P 1'
#
loop_
_entity.id
_entity.type
_entity.pdbx_description
1 polymer ?
#
loop_
_entity_poly.entity_id
_entity_poly.type
_entity_poly.pdbx_seq_one_letter_code
_entity_poly.pdbx_strand_id
1 'polypeptide(L)'
;MKRIILWASLGIWAISSHSFAQIRPTSVTCEVEPLYGYRTDGQPGRVVSVYLKGTDLKGELRIDVASKGGKEKNRYQLDATDSTKVEVLLPAGVPTRESSSVTLTIHGDNQKYKKQLTVPPIRHWTVYLYNHAHVDIGYTNTHRNVEALHKNNVLEGMKLGNETKDHVDGARFVWNPEVSWPVERLWHEQPEVRDELISALKDGRIALDASYLNLNTSICLDEELFHVFKFSREMQRLSGQPMDVFQQFDIPGITWGLIPVMAQEGVKYIISWPNSDRAGNAHLDLDGKPFWWVGPDGESKVLFLQPGQYANSGSMTKGGETGRPWFGQRDQKKVPLRIQTGKANVDFTDKLIALEKDNYPYDFTVLSWSLWDNNPLDADVPYAVQAWNTKYAYPKIRICGGHEIMSMIEEKYGKDLPVVKGDYTEYWTDGLGTAARLTAMNRNAKERVSQAETLWSMLADGNAAPREEFDEAWKYILLGSEHTWCFENPAEPFFQDAIWKVKQSYFHEAEDRSIQVLDEALAPATDKSNGGLGPKEGPSNGGIAVFNTHTWKQGGVVTLSPAESMKGDQVVDDQGNTVPSQRLSTGELLFLADEVPALGSAHYRVVEGTSPAQGTCKIQGTTLENEFLQVKIDGKTGNIVSLQRKGDAYNYIDPSVDGGANSFAWLPANKDLPQADTVQAISVVENGPLVVELRIDSKAKGCRSVSRSVRLVAGLPWVEISNVVDKLPWLEKDGIHFGFGFHVPQSTTRVDIPWGVMEVEKDQWKQGNRNWLTLQRWLDVSNETHGVTWCSLDAPLFEYGNRLANIALGWGGKGPWAKTLPPSSTIYSWVMNNHWHTNFPTTQEGPVTFRYRLYPHLNFDIVESNRFGLEQSQPLVHVTADKDPKLTPLLSVDNEQVYATILKSTGQDQELIVRLRSLSDKEEPVSLSYPGKQPSRVSLCRLEEIPGEEIRGAFSMKPYGQVTLKIEFKE
;
A
#
# COMPACT_ATOMS: atom_id res chain seq x y z
N MET A 1 -65.77 -25.74 1.91
CA MET A 1 -66.87 -26.67 1.58
C MET A 1 -66.82 -26.97 0.08
N LYS A 2 -66.41 -28.17 -0.31
CA LYS A 2 -67.01 -28.98 -1.33
C LYS A 2 -66.15 -30.23 -1.42
N ARG A 3 -66.78 -31.34 -0.99
CA ARG A 3 -66.31 -32.71 -1.13
C ARG A 3 -66.33 -33.10 -2.62
N ILE A 4 -65.35 -33.82 -3.07
CA ILE A 4 -65.44 -34.64 -4.29
C ILE A 4 -64.99 -36.06 -3.93
N ILE A 5 -65.80 -36.94 -4.36
CA ILE A 5 -66.03 -38.38 -4.11
C ILE A 5 -64.90 -39.21 -4.71
N LEU A 6 -64.43 -40.19 -3.94
CA LEU A 6 -63.68 -41.36 -4.38
C LEU A 6 -64.48 -42.21 -5.39
N TRP A 7 -63.88 -42.55 -6.54
CA TRP A 7 -64.22 -43.78 -7.28
C TRP A 7 -63.01 -44.72 -7.23
N ALA A 8 -63.23 -45.83 -6.51
CA ALA A 8 -62.33 -46.99 -6.53
C ALA A 8 -62.65 -47.82 -7.76
N SER A 9 -61.75 -47.86 -8.73
CA SER A 9 -61.77 -48.92 -9.78
C SER A 9 -60.65 -49.93 -9.47
N LEU A 10 -61.09 -51.16 -9.04
CA LEU A 10 -60.22 -52.32 -8.97
C LEU A 10 -59.75 -52.66 -10.43
N GLY A 11 -58.55 -52.24 -10.81
CA GLY A 11 -57.84 -52.73 -11.91
C GLY A 11 -56.93 -53.88 -11.49
N ILE A 12 -57.23 -55.08 -11.84
CA ILE A 12 -56.34 -56.27 -11.76
C ILE A 12 -55.09 -55.93 -12.54
N TRP A 13 -54.00 -55.52 -11.89
CA TRP A 13 -52.68 -55.41 -12.51
C TRP A 13 -52.10 -56.81 -12.62
N ALA A 14 -52.09 -57.39 -13.87
CA ALA A 14 -51.22 -58.48 -14.19
C ALA A 14 -49.79 -58.06 -13.93
N ILE A 15 -49.16 -58.65 -12.95
CA ILE A 15 -47.72 -58.52 -12.74
C ILE A 15 -47.06 -59.23 -13.94
N SER A 16 -46.83 -58.47 -15.01
CA SER A 16 -45.84 -58.83 -16.01
C SER A 16 -44.50 -58.83 -15.37
N SER A 17 -43.91 -60.00 -15.11
CA SER A 17 -42.51 -60.13 -14.80
C SER A 17 -41.71 -59.60 -16.00
N HIS A 18 -41.42 -58.20 -15.98
CA HIS A 18 -40.39 -57.67 -16.84
C HIS A 18 -39.11 -58.30 -16.37
N SER A 19 -38.57 -59.27 -17.06
CA SER A 19 -37.17 -59.62 -16.91
C SER A 19 -36.39 -58.43 -17.41
N PHE A 20 -35.85 -57.66 -16.46
CA PHE A 20 -34.96 -56.56 -16.74
C PHE A 20 -33.79 -57.10 -17.56
N ALA A 21 -33.58 -56.57 -18.76
CA ALA A 21 -32.44 -56.94 -19.58
C ALA A 21 -31.14 -56.57 -18.74
N GLN A 22 -30.33 -57.60 -18.58
CA GLN A 22 -29.07 -57.45 -17.89
C GLN A 22 -28.02 -56.80 -18.82
N ILE A 23 -27.27 -55.86 -18.32
CA ILE A 23 -26.33 -55.04 -19.09
C ILE A 23 -25.12 -55.87 -19.50
N ARG A 24 -24.63 -55.71 -20.78
CA ARG A 24 -23.45 -56.40 -21.33
C ARG A 24 -22.30 -55.40 -21.61
N PRO A 25 -21.54 -54.94 -20.62
CA PRO A 25 -20.37 -54.11 -20.90
C PRO A 25 -19.29 -54.95 -21.61
N THR A 26 -18.68 -54.36 -22.63
CA THR A 26 -17.49 -54.93 -23.31
C THR A 26 -16.21 -54.46 -22.62
N SER A 27 -16.24 -53.32 -21.92
CA SER A 27 -15.13 -52.78 -21.12
C SER A 27 -15.65 -52.11 -19.89
N VAL A 28 -14.91 -52.29 -18.76
CA VAL A 28 -15.18 -51.66 -17.47
C VAL A 28 -13.87 -51.07 -16.96
N THR A 29 -13.82 -49.75 -16.78
CA THR A 29 -12.71 -49.07 -16.07
C THR A 29 -13.23 -48.33 -14.86
N CYS A 30 -12.40 -48.19 -13.85
CA CYS A 30 -12.76 -47.50 -12.61
C CYS A 30 -11.67 -46.48 -12.21
N GLU A 31 -12.10 -45.32 -11.74
CA GLU A 31 -11.25 -44.25 -11.29
C GLU A 31 -11.74 -43.76 -9.92
N VAL A 32 -10.79 -43.55 -8.97
CA VAL A 32 -11.11 -43.00 -7.66
C VAL A 32 -11.02 -41.49 -7.75
N GLU A 33 -12.18 -40.85 -7.64
CA GLU A 33 -12.24 -39.39 -7.72
C GLU A 33 -11.81 -38.73 -6.41
N PRO A 34 -11.24 -37.51 -6.40
CA PRO A 34 -10.93 -36.76 -5.20
C PRO A 34 -12.17 -36.07 -4.61
N LEU A 35 -13.32 -36.70 -4.63
CA LEU A 35 -14.64 -36.16 -4.31
C LEU A 35 -15.38 -37.04 -3.32
N TYR A 36 -16.29 -36.43 -2.54
CA TYR A 36 -17.22 -37.10 -1.66
C TYR A 36 -18.65 -36.68 -2.03
N GLY A 37 -19.52 -37.68 -2.34
CA GLY A 37 -20.95 -37.47 -2.56
C GLY A 37 -21.76 -37.69 -1.28
N TYR A 38 -23.03 -37.26 -1.27
CA TYR A 38 -23.97 -37.54 -0.20
C TYR A 38 -24.54 -38.95 -0.33
N ARG A 39 -24.33 -39.76 0.71
CA ARG A 39 -24.92 -41.08 0.83
C ARG A 39 -26.35 -40.96 1.36
N THR A 40 -27.14 -42.01 1.22
CA THR A 40 -28.53 -42.07 1.71
C THR A 40 -28.65 -41.95 3.24
N ASP A 41 -27.59 -42.27 3.96
CA ASP A 41 -27.48 -42.09 5.42
C ASP A 41 -27.02 -40.68 5.84
N GLY A 42 -26.85 -39.77 4.88
CA GLY A 42 -26.39 -38.40 5.10
C GLY A 42 -24.86 -38.24 5.34
N GLN A 43 -24.11 -39.35 5.41
CA GLN A 43 -22.66 -39.32 5.58
C GLN A 43 -21.95 -39.12 4.21
N PRO A 44 -20.77 -38.46 4.18
CA PRO A 44 -19.99 -38.34 2.95
C PRO A 44 -19.38 -39.70 2.55
N GLY A 45 -19.52 -40.08 1.27
CA GLY A 45 -18.87 -41.24 0.69
C GLY A 45 -17.93 -40.88 -0.45
N ARG A 46 -16.71 -41.45 -0.44
CA ARG A 46 -15.73 -41.24 -1.50
C ARG A 46 -16.30 -41.69 -2.84
N VAL A 47 -16.14 -40.88 -3.88
CA VAL A 47 -16.64 -41.16 -5.23
C VAL A 47 -15.67 -42.06 -6.00
N VAL A 48 -16.21 -43.10 -6.63
CA VAL A 48 -15.51 -43.89 -7.64
C VAL A 48 -16.32 -43.82 -8.94
N SER A 49 -15.69 -43.31 -9.98
CA SER A 49 -16.26 -43.33 -11.35
C SER A 49 -16.08 -44.70 -12.00
N VAL A 50 -17.16 -45.30 -12.39
CA VAL A 50 -17.18 -46.57 -13.16
C VAL A 50 -17.61 -46.26 -14.59
N TYR A 51 -16.68 -46.39 -15.53
CA TYR A 51 -16.91 -46.17 -16.93
C TYR A 51 -17.23 -47.53 -17.60
N LEU A 52 -18.35 -47.60 -18.28
CA LEU A 52 -18.82 -48.76 -19.00
C LEU A 52 -18.85 -48.45 -20.50
N LYS A 53 -18.32 -49.39 -21.31
CA LYS A 53 -18.51 -49.39 -22.76
C LYS A 53 -19.19 -50.71 -23.17
N GLY A 54 -20.09 -50.66 -24.14
CA GLY A 54 -20.80 -51.85 -24.61
C GLY A 54 -21.87 -51.48 -25.64
N THR A 55 -22.49 -52.45 -26.25
CA THR A 55 -23.64 -52.27 -27.13
C THR A 55 -24.91 -52.45 -26.31
N ASP A 56 -25.76 -51.43 -26.24
CA ASP A 56 -27.04 -51.47 -25.52
C ASP A 56 -26.87 -51.64 -23.98
N LEU A 57 -26.37 -50.56 -23.34
CA LEU A 57 -26.23 -50.50 -21.89
C LEU A 57 -27.54 -50.01 -21.23
N LYS A 58 -28.66 -50.72 -21.45
CA LYS A 58 -29.97 -50.39 -20.90
C LYS A 58 -30.43 -51.44 -19.90
N GLY A 59 -30.81 -51.00 -18.68
CA GLY A 59 -31.31 -51.89 -17.64
C GLY A 59 -30.69 -51.63 -16.28
N GLU A 60 -30.85 -52.57 -15.35
CA GLU A 60 -30.33 -52.50 -13.98
C GLU A 60 -28.87 -52.94 -13.91
N LEU A 61 -28.00 -52.09 -13.44
CA LEU A 61 -26.59 -52.36 -13.08
C LEU A 61 -26.47 -52.56 -11.58
N ARG A 62 -25.92 -53.69 -11.14
CA ARG A 62 -25.56 -53.91 -9.74
C ARG A 62 -24.05 -53.80 -9.55
N ILE A 63 -23.63 -53.03 -8.53
CA ILE A 63 -22.21 -52.88 -8.12
C ILE A 63 -22.10 -53.18 -6.62
N ASP A 64 -21.37 -54.24 -6.29
CA ASP A 64 -21.04 -54.57 -4.90
C ASP A 64 -19.70 -53.91 -4.54
N VAL A 65 -19.67 -53.23 -3.42
CA VAL A 65 -18.48 -52.54 -2.86
C VAL A 65 -18.02 -53.28 -1.60
N ALA A 66 -16.73 -53.57 -1.47
CA ALA A 66 -16.15 -54.12 -0.27
C ALA A 66 -14.88 -53.33 0.11
N SER A 67 -14.84 -52.77 1.32
CA SER A 67 -13.74 -51.97 1.86
C SER A 67 -13.58 -52.20 3.35
N LYS A 68 -12.54 -51.57 3.98
CA LYS A 68 -12.42 -51.52 5.44
C LYS A 68 -13.63 -50.87 6.09
N GLY A 69 -14.28 -49.91 5.41
CA GLY A 69 -15.48 -49.19 5.89
C GLY A 69 -16.80 -50.00 5.81
N GLY A 70 -16.77 -51.20 5.24
CA GLY A 70 -17.98 -52.06 5.12
C GLY A 70 -18.17 -52.67 3.73
N LYS A 71 -19.33 -53.32 3.61
CA LYS A 71 -19.76 -53.94 2.34
C LYS A 71 -21.13 -53.37 1.99
N GLU A 72 -21.28 -52.96 0.73
CA GLU A 72 -22.50 -52.35 0.22
C GLU A 72 -22.88 -52.91 -1.13
N LYS A 73 -24.17 -52.85 -1.44
CA LYS A 73 -24.74 -53.28 -2.76
C LYS A 73 -25.52 -52.10 -3.32
N ASN A 74 -25.03 -51.58 -4.43
CA ASN A 74 -25.64 -50.47 -5.14
C ASN A 74 -26.29 -50.91 -6.41
N ARG A 75 -27.42 -50.28 -6.77
CA ARG A 75 -28.15 -50.53 -8.01
C ARG A 75 -28.38 -49.24 -8.75
N TYR A 76 -28.17 -49.29 -10.06
CA TYR A 76 -28.27 -48.13 -10.94
C TYR A 76 -29.13 -48.50 -12.16
N GLN A 77 -30.05 -47.64 -12.52
CA GLN A 77 -30.80 -47.79 -13.78
C GLN A 77 -30.05 -47.08 -14.88
N LEU A 78 -29.67 -47.78 -15.91
CA LEU A 78 -28.95 -47.24 -17.08
C LEU A 78 -29.85 -47.17 -18.29
N ASP A 79 -29.61 -46.14 -19.12
CA ASP A 79 -30.22 -45.99 -20.46
C ASP A 79 -29.17 -45.34 -21.40
N ALA A 80 -28.22 -46.17 -21.82
CA ALA A 80 -27.16 -45.76 -22.75
C ALA A 80 -26.98 -46.76 -23.86
N THR A 81 -26.52 -46.31 -25.02
CA THR A 81 -26.35 -47.18 -26.22
C THR A 81 -24.99 -47.81 -26.27
N ASP A 82 -23.92 -47.06 -26.02
CA ASP A 82 -22.53 -47.48 -26.27
C ASP A 82 -21.54 -47.20 -25.12
N SER A 83 -21.77 -46.18 -24.35
CA SER A 83 -20.94 -45.85 -23.18
C SER A 83 -21.70 -45.06 -22.11
N THR A 84 -21.34 -45.25 -20.83
CA THR A 84 -21.89 -44.49 -19.72
C THR A 84 -20.91 -44.42 -18.54
N LYS A 85 -21.08 -43.44 -17.67
CA LYS A 85 -20.37 -43.26 -16.41
C LYS A 85 -21.34 -43.38 -15.23
N VAL A 86 -20.96 -44.17 -14.24
CA VAL A 86 -21.72 -44.32 -12.99
C VAL A 86 -20.82 -43.90 -11.84
N GLU A 87 -21.30 -43.07 -10.96
CA GLU A 87 -20.60 -42.69 -9.72
C GLU A 87 -21.05 -43.59 -8.58
N VAL A 88 -20.12 -44.31 -8.00
CA VAL A 88 -20.33 -45.23 -6.86
C VAL A 88 -19.76 -44.53 -5.61
N LEU A 89 -20.59 -44.45 -4.58
CA LEU A 89 -20.13 -43.92 -3.29
C LEU A 89 -19.60 -45.07 -2.44
N LEU A 90 -18.37 -44.88 -1.91
CA LEU A 90 -17.77 -45.81 -0.98
C LEU A 90 -18.38 -45.65 0.42
N PRO A 91 -18.34 -46.73 1.26
CA PRO A 91 -18.77 -46.63 2.66
C PRO A 91 -18.08 -45.51 3.42
N ALA A 92 -18.77 -44.81 4.34
CA ALA A 92 -18.29 -43.67 5.08
C ALA A 92 -17.03 -43.96 5.94
N GLY A 93 -16.80 -45.24 6.33
CA GLY A 93 -15.62 -45.62 7.10
C GLY A 93 -14.33 -45.82 6.26
N VAL A 94 -14.30 -45.41 5.00
CA VAL A 94 -13.05 -45.37 4.21
C VAL A 94 -12.16 -44.24 4.72
N PRO A 95 -10.89 -44.53 5.06
CA PRO A 95 -10.00 -43.53 5.61
C PRO A 95 -9.78 -42.32 4.70
N THR A 96 -9.72 -41.14 5.27
CA THR A 96 -9.49 -39.86 4.55
C THR A 96 -8.04 -39.42 4.54
N ARG A 97 -7.22 -39.88 5.51
CA ARG A 97 -5.83 -39.46 5.71
C ARG A 97 -4.78 -40.54 5.42
N GLU A 98 -5.23 -41.76 5.08
CA GLU A 98 -4.34 -42.84 4.69
C GLU A 98 -4.89 -43.60 3.47
N SER A 99 -4.00 -44.22 2.72
CA SER A 99 -4.39 -45.05 1.59
C SER A 99 -5.14 -46.29 2.08
N SER A 100 -6.17 -46.67 1.35
CA SER A 100 -6.96 -47.89 1.61
C SER A 100 -7.22 -48.68 0.33
N SER A 101 -7.62 -49.94 0.48
CA SER A 101 -7.97 -50.79 -0.67
C SER A 101 -9.48 -51.04 -0.70
N VAL A 102 -10.05 -50.95 -1.89
CA VAL A 102 -11.47 -51.18 -2.14
C VAL A 102 -11.63 -52.17 -3.30
N THR A 103 -12.54 -53.07 -3.16
CA THR A 103 -12.91 -54.01 -4.24
C THR A 103 -14.31 -53.69 -4.74
N LEU A 104 -14.45 -53.39 -6.02
CA LEU A 104 -15.71 -53.27 -6.72
C LEU A 104 -15.99 -54.59 -7.51
N THR A 105 -17.21 -55.08 -7.38
CA THR A 105 -17.73 -56.18 -8.24
C THR A 105 -18.89 -55.67 -9.02
N ILE A 106 -18.69 -55.45 -10.32
CA ILE A 106 -19.70 -54.99 -11.27
C ILE A 106 -20.35 -56.22 -11.92
N HIS A 107 -21.66 -56.35 -11.77
CA HIS A 107 -22.43 -57.50 -12.29
C HIS A 107 -23.02 -57.17 -13.63
N GLY A 108 -22.55 -57.83 -14.68
CA GLY A 108 -23.15 -57.89 -16.00
C GLY A 108 -24.00 -59.14 -16.15
N ASP A 109 -24.60 -59.34 -17.36
CA ASP A 109 -25.55 -60.47 -17.67
C ASP A 109 -24.99 -61.83 -17.29
N ASN A 110 -23.85 -62.25 -17.78
CA ASN A 110 -23.20 -63.52 -17.47
C ASN A 110 -21.75 -63.35 -16.95
N GLN A 111 -21.35 -62.16 -16.63
CA GLN A 111 -19.97 -61.86 -16.27
C GLN A 111 -19.91 -60.92 -15.09
N LYS A 112 -18.91 -61.19 -14.21
CA LYS A 112 -18.59 -60.30 -13.11
C LYS A 112 -17.21 -59.70 -13.35
N TYR A 113 -17.17 -58.31 -13.31
CA TYR A 113 -15.93 -57.59 -13.41
C TYR A 113 -15.47 -57.22 -11.98
N LYS A 114 -14.38 -57.83 -11.50
CA LYS A 114 -13.81 -57.50 -10.20
C LYS A 114 -12.65 -56.56 -10.40
N LYS A 115 -12.72 -55.37 -9.76
CA LYS A 115 -11.70 -54.32 -9.77
C LYS A 115 -11.24 -54.08 -8.34
N GLN A 116 -9.95 -54.18 -8.13
CA GLN A 116 -9.31 -53.80 -6.88
C GLN A 116 -8.65 -52.41 -7.09
N LEU A 117 -9.02 -51.45 -6.25
CA LEU A 117 -8.61 -50.08 -6.39
C LEU A 117 -7.88 -49.64 -5.13
N THR A 118 -6.81 -48.88 -5.29
CA THR A 118 -6.21 -48.11 -4.20
C THR A 118 -6.93 -46.77 -4.10
N VAL A 119 -7.45 -46.43 -2.93
CA VAL A 119 -8.09 -45.16 -2.62
C VAL A 119 -7.04 -44.29 -1.96
N PRO A 120 -6.49 -43.27 -2.65
CA PRO A 120 -5.51 -42.35 -2.06
C PRO A 120 -6.19 -41.46 -1.01
N PRO A 121 -5.44 -40.96 -0.03
CA PRO A 121 -5.98 -40.05 0.96
C PRO A 121 -6.42 -38.77 0.30
N ILE A 122 -7.53 -38.21 0.80
CA ILE A 122 -7.93 -36.83 0.60
C ILE A 122 -8.85 -36.42 1.75
N ARG A 123 -8.61 -35.25 2.32
CA ARG A 123 -9.38 -34.73 3.45
C ARG A 123 -10.74 -34.19 3.01
N HIS A 124 -11.54 -33.84 3.99
CA HIS A 124 -12.79 -33.10 3.78
C HIS A 124 -12.45 -31.60 3.64
N TRP A 125 -12.14 -31.18 2.41
CA TRP A 125 -11.72 -29.83 2.09
C TRP A 125 -12.87 -28.86 2.05
N THR A 126 -12.64 -27.62 2.55
CA THR A 126 -13.46 -26.45 2.27
C THR A 126 -12.70 -25.51 1.33
N VAL A 127 -13.34 -25.12 0.25
CA VAL A 127 -12.81 -24.15 -0.73
C VAL A 127 -13.57 -22.85 -0.53
N TYR A 128 -12.89 -21.85 0.02
CA TYR A 128 -13.41 -20.50 0.17
C TYR A 128 -13.20 -19.74 -1.13
N LEU A 129 -14.27 -19.17 -1.65
CA LEU A 129 -14.29 -18.46 -2.91
C LEU A 129 -14.52 -16.96 -2.65
N TYR A 130 -13.45 -16.18 -2.76
CA TYR A 130 -13.50 -14.72 -2.71
C TYR A 130 -13.83 -14.20 -4.11
N ASN A 131 -15.08 -13.82 -4.31
CA ASN A 131 -15.60 -13.43 -5.62
C ASN A 131 -15.56 -11.89 -5.74
N HIS A 132 -14.78 -11.37 -6.69
CA HIS A 132 -14.51 -9.96 -6.87
C HIS A 132 -14.24 -9.61 -8.34
N ALA A 133 -13.91 -8.35 -8.61
CA ALA A 133 -13.24 -7.88 -9.82
C ALA A 133 -12.09 -6.96 -9.40
N HIS A 134 -10.91 -7.16 -9.97
CA HIS A 134 -9.78 -6.30 -9.65
C HIS A 134 -10.04 -4.86 -10.07
N VAL A 135 -9.71 -3.92 -9.17
CA VAL A 135 -9.97 -2.50 -9.33
C VAL A 135 -8.67 -1.78 -9.67
N ASP A 136 -8.55 -1.40 -10.94
CA ASP A 136 -7.58 -0.42 -11.42
C ASP A 136 -8.30 0.91 -11.65
N ILE A 137 -7.82 2.01 -11.06
CA ILE A 137 -8.44 3.32 -11.30
C ILE A 137 -7.91 3.91 -12.61
N GLY A 138 -8.60 3.59 -13.71
CA GLY A 138 -8.16 3.84 -15.07
C GLY A 138 -7.56 2.58 -15.69
N TYR A 139 -6.36 2.62 -16.24
CA TYR A 139 -5.52 1.59 -16.82
C TYR A 139 -6.18 0.80 -17.97
N THR A 140 -7.10 -0.15 -17.68
CA THR A 140 -7.76 -0.97 -18.71
C THR A 140 -8.87 -0.26 -19.46
N ASN A 141 -9.36 0.86 -18.89
CA ASN A 141 -10.38 1.72 -19.49
C ASN A 141 -10.25 3.14 -18.90
N THR A 142 -11.01 4.10 -19.43
CA THR A 142 -11.05 5.45 -18.84
C THR A 142 -11.61 5.42 -17.41
N HIS A 143 -11.14 6.31 -16.56
CA HIS A 143 -11.57 6.39 -15.15
C HIS A 143 -13.08 6.40 -14.97
N ARG A 144 -13.79 7.18 -15.81
CA ARG A 144 -15.26 7.24 -15.80
C ARG A 144 -15.91 5.88 -16.08
N ASN A 145 -15.39 5.13 -17.04
CA ASN A 145 -15.94 3.83 -17.41
C ASN A 145 -15.65 2.78 -16.33
N VAL A 146 -14.45 2.83 -15.76
CA VAL A 146 -14.05 1.97 -14.64
C VAL A 146 -14.94 2.22 -13.42
N GLU A 147 -15.14 3.48 -13.06
CA GLU A 147 -16.01 3.87 -11.95
C GLU A 147 -17.46 3.37 -12.17
N ALA A 148 -18.01 3.61 -13.36
CA ALA A 148 -19.34 3.15 -13.69
C ALA A 148 -19.47 1.63 -13.64
N LEU A 149 -18.46 0.89 -14.11
CA LEU A 149 -18.40 -0.56 -14.05
C LEU A 149 -18.45 -1.08 -12.62
N HIS A 150 -17.58 -0.57 -11.75
CA HIS A 150 -17.48 -1.06 -10.36
C HIS A 150 -18.68 -0.64 -9.51
N LYS A 151 -19.27 0.54 -9.73
CA LYS A 151 -20.56 0.91 -9.12
C LYS A 151 -21.66 -0.07 -9.56
N ASN A 152 -21.71 -0.43 -10.86
CA ASN A 152 -22.67 -1.41 -11.36
C ASN A 152 -22.43 -2.81 -10.76
N ASN A 153 -21.18 -3.24 -10.57
CA ASN A 153 -20.86 -4.50 -9.92
C ASN A 153 -21.42 -4.56 -8.48
N VAL A 154 -21.39 -3.46 -7.74
CA VAL A 154 -22.01 -3.36 -6.41
C VAL A 154 -23.53 -3.53 -6.50
N LEU A 155 -24.19 -2.81 -7.42
CA LEU A 155 -25.65 -2.89 -7.62
C LEU A 155 -26.10 -4.29 -8.05
N GLU A 156 -25.44 -4.89 -9.04
CA GLU A 156 -25.74 -6.26 -9.50
C GLU A 156 -25.39 -7.29 -8.42
N GLY A 157 -24.34 -7.08 -7.63
CA GLY A 157 -23.99 -7.92 -6.48
C GLY A 157 -25.07 -7.96 -5.43
N MET A 158 -25.65 -6.81 -5.06
CA MET A 158 -26.79 -6.71 -4.13
C MET A 158 -28.00 -7.51 -4.66
N LYS A 159 -28.32 -7.32 -5.93
CA LYS A 159 -29.43 -8.01 -6.61
C LYS A 159 -29.23 -9.52 -6.65
N LEU A 160 -28.08 -9.97 -7.13
CA LEU A 160 -27.77 -11.41 -7.27
C LEU A 160 -27.71 -12.12 -5.91
N GLY A 161 -27.18 -11.46 -4.88
CA GLY A 161 -27.18 -11.95 -3.51
C GLY A 161 -28.61 -12.15 -2.94
N ASN A 162 -29.55 -11.30 -3.36
CA ASN A 162 -30.96 -11.45 -3.00
C ASN A 162 -31.65 -12.58 -3.80
N GLU A 163 -31.37 -12.70 -5.10
CA GLU A 163 -31.93 -13.77 -5.96
C GLU A 163 -31.47 -15.17 -5.52
N THR A 164 -30.30 -15.27 -4.94
CA THR A 164 -29.68 -16.54 -4.54
C THR A 164 -29.76 -16.83 -3.03
N LYS A 165 -30.58 -16.07 -2.27
CA LYS A 165 -30.69 -16.18 -0.80
C LYS A 165 -31.11 -17.57 -0.33
N ASP A 166 -31.89 -18.29 -1.14
CA ASP A 166 -32.44 -19.62 -0.82
C ASP A 166 -31.55 -20.77 -1.38
N HIS A 167 -30.37 -20.48 -1.90
CA HIS A 167 -29.42 -21.50 -2.32
C HIS A 167 -28.89 -22.29 -1.11
N VAL A 168 -28.40 -23.52 -1.37
CA VAL A 168 -27.76 -24.34 -0.32
C VAL A 168 -26.58 -23.59 0.34
N ASP A 169 -26.27 -23.97 1.55
CA ASP A 169 -25.19 -23.34 2.33
C ASP A 169 -23.87 -23.24 1.54
N GLY A 170 -23.30 -22.05 1.51
CA GLY A 170 -22.09 -21.68 0.76
C GLY A 170 -22.33 -21.25 -0.69
N ALA A 171 -23.56 -21.37 -1.22
CA ALA A 171 -23.87 -21.05 -2.61
C ALA A 171 -24.62 -19.73 -2.81
N ARG A 172 -25.02 -19.04 -1.74
CA ARG A 172 -25.54 -17.68 -1.84
C ARG A 172 -24.45 -16.75 -2.38
N PHE A 173 -24.81 -15.88 -3.31
CA PHE A 173 -23.85 -14.92 -3.86
C PHE A 173 -23.45 -13.86 -2.82
N VAL A 174 -22.17 -13.66 -2.68
CA VAL A 174 -21.56 -12.57 -1.92
C VAL A 174 -20.64 -11.82 -2.87
N TRP A 175 -20.82 -10.50 -2.96
CA TRP A 175 -19.93 -9.66 -3.73
C TRP A 175 -18.93 -8.97 -2.81
N ASN A 176 -17.66 -9.04 -3.20
CA ASN A 176 -16.56 -8.33 -2.56
C ASN A 176 -16.13 -7.18 -3.49
N PRO A 177 -16.36 -5.92 -3.14
CA PRO A 177 -15.93 -4.78 -3.98
C PRO A 177 -14.41 -4.64 -4.13
N GLU A 178 -13.63 -5.45 -3.40
CA GLU A 178 -12.18 -5.45 -3.28
C GLU A 178 -11.65 -4.27 -2.47
N VAL A 179 -12.00 -3.06 -2.86
CA VAL A 179 -11.67 -1.79 -2.19
C VAL A 179 -12.94 -0.97 -1.99
N SER A 180 -12.93 -0.04 -1.03
CA SER A 180 -14.13 0.71 -0.70
C SER A 180 -14.41 1.91 -1.62
N TRP A 181 -13.47 2.30 -2.47
CA TRP A 181 -13.61 3.43 -3.40
C TRP A 181 -14.88 3.39 -4.27
N PRO A 182 -15.25 2.29 -4.96
CA PRO A 182 -16.47 2.29 -5.77
C PRO A 182 -17.74 2.36 -4.93
N VAL A 183 -17.70 1.89 -3.68
CA VAL A 183 -18.81 1.98 -2.73
C VAL A 183 -18.98 3.42 -2.26
N GLU A 184 -17.89 4.13 -1.96
CA GLU A 184 -17.90 5.56 -1.62
C GLU A 184 -18.47 6.40 -2.77
N ARG A 185 -18.01 6.13 -4.01
CA ARG A 185 -18.56 6.83 -5.20
C ARG A 185 -20.06 6.60 -5.34
N LEU A 186 -20.52 5.36 -5.17
CA LEU A 186 -21.94 5.01 -5.20
C LEU A 186 -22.72 5.71 -4.05
N TRP A 187 -22.17 5.69 -2.85
CA TRP A 187 -22.75 6.31 -1.65
C TRP A 187 -23.02 7.81 -1.81
N HIS A 188 -22.06 8.55 -2.38
CA HIS A 188 -22.17 9.99 -2.55
C HIS A 188 -23.00 10.38 -3.77
N GLU A 189 -22.89 9.66 -4.88
CA GLU A 189 -23.51 10.03 -6.15
C GLU A 189 -24.96 9.54 -6.30
N GLN A 190 -25.35 8.46 -5.59
CA GLN A 190 -26.68 7.87 -5.65
C GLN A 190 -27.30 7.71 -4.25
N PRO A 191 -27.73 8.82 -3.61
CA PRO A 191 -28.27 8.77 -2.24
C PRO A 191 -29.47 7.82 -2.08
N GLU A 192 -30.22 7.58 -3.16
CA GLU A 192 -31.40 6.71 -3.18
C GLU A 192 -31.09 5.22 -2.94
N VAL A 193 -29.81 4.79 -3.14
CA VAL A 193 -29.41 3.40 -2.92
C VAL A 193 -28.84 3.15 -1.52
N ARG A 194 -28.65 4.19 -0.70
CA ARG A 194 -27.96 4.08 0.60
C ARG A 194 -28.61 3.08 1.55
N ASP A 195 -29.94 3.10 1.67
CA ASP A 195 -30.65 2.19 2.58
C ASP A 195 -30.50 0.74 2.14
N GLU A 196 -30.58 0.47 0.82
CA GLU A 196 -30.39 -0.87 0.27
C GLU A 196 -28.94 -1.35 0.43
N LEU A 197 -27.96 -0.46 0.24
CA LEU A 197 -26.55 -0.75 0.46
C LEU A 197 -26.26 -1.12 1.92
N ILE A 198 -26.79 -0.35 2.88
CA ILE A 198 -26.67 -0.68 4.31
C ILE A 198 -27.36 -2.00 4.63
N SER A 199 -28.52 -2.28 4.02
CA SER A 199 -29.19 -3.57 4.15
C SER A 199 -28.34 -4.71 3.61
N ALA A 200 -27.71 -4.53 2.43
CA ALA A 200 -26.87 -5.53 1.80
C ALA A 200 -25.56 -5.81 2.58
N LEU A 201 -25.02 -4.79 3.22
CA LEU A 201 -23.89 -4.94 4.15
C LEU A 201 -24.32 -5.74 5.39
N LYS A 202 -25.45 -5.40 5.98
CA LYS A 202 -25.99 -6.08 7.19
C LYS A 202 -26.26 -7.56 6.99
N ASP A 203 -26.78 -7.95 5.85
CA ASP A 203 -27.17 -9.35 5.57
C ASP A 203 -26.08 -10.11 4.77
N GLY A 204 -24.93 -9.49 4.51
CA GLY A 204 -23.75 -10.11 3.90
C GLY A 204 -23.85 -10.35 2.39
N ARG A 205 -24.78 -9.72 1.67
CA ARG A 205 -24.79 -9.73 0.18
C ARG A 205 -23.61 -8.97 -0.39
N ILE A 206 -23.17 -7.93 0.30
CA ILE A 206 -21.92 -7.22 0.05
C ILE A 206 -21.01 -7.43 1.25
N ALA A 207 -19.80 -7.94 1.02
CA ALA A 207 -18.76 -8.04 2.01
C ALA A 207 -17.72 -6.96 1.70
N LEU A 208 -17.76 -5.85 2.45
CA LEU A 208 -16.85 -4.73 2.28
C LEU A 208 -15.65 -4.92 3.21
N ASP A 209 -14.45 -4.87 2.63
CA ASP A 209 -13.20 -4.90 3.35
C ASP A 209 -12.71 -3.47 3.71
N ALA A 210 -11.65 -3.36 4.51
CA ALA A 210 -11.22 -2.10 5.10
C ALA A 210 -10.48 -1.17 4.12
N SER A 211 -9.84 -1.73 3.09
CA SER A 211 -8.99 -0.98 2.16
C SER A 211 -9.79 0.02 1.33
N TYR A 212 -9.31 1.27 1.25
CA TYR A 212 -9.91 2.25 0.36
C TYR A 212 -9.53 2.03 -1.11
N LEU A 213 -8.25 1.75 -1.36
CA LEU A 213 -7.63 1.59 -2.68
C LEU A 213 -6.58 0.46 -2.63
N ASN A 214 -6.14 -0.02 -3.79
CA ASN A 214 -4.90 -0.78 -3.92
C ASN A 214 -3.73 0.22 -3.95
N LEU A 215 -2.93 0.27 -2.88
CA LEU A 215 -1.94 1.32 -2.63
C LEU A 215 -0.52 0.78 -2.61
N ASN A 216 0.43 1.57 -3.13
CA ASN A 216 1.83 1.42 -2.75
C ASN A 216 2.01 1.99 -1.33
N THR A 217 1.85 1.15 -0.33
CA THR A 217 1.77 1.58 1.08
C THR A 217 3.07 2.18 1.60
N SER A 218 4.22 1.79 1.04
CA SER A 218 5.54 2.28 1.47
C SER A 218 5.82 3.74 1.06
N ILE A 219 5.01 4.32 0.17
CA ILE A 219 5.09 5.74 -0.19
C ILE A 219 4.08 6.61 0.57
N CYS A 220 3.18 5.99 1.32
CA CYS A 220 2.21 6.72 2.13
C CYS A 220 2.90 7.41 3.31
N LEU A 221 2.38 8.58 3.69
CA LEU A 221 2.82 9.27 4.90
C LEU A 221 2.14 8.66 6.14
N ASP A 222 2.68 8.96 7.32
CA ASP A 222 2.16 8.47 8.59
C ASP A 222 0.64 8.70 8.73
N GLU A 223 0.13 9.93 8.55
CA GLU A 223 -1.30 10.25 8.65
C GLU A 223 -2.11 9.69 7.50
N GLU A 224 -1.55 9.63 6.28
CA GLU A 224 -2.22 9.09 5.10
C GLU A 224 -2.72 7.65 5.31
N LEU A 225 -1.97 6.82 6.05
CA LEU A 225 -2.37 5.44 6.34
C LEU A 225 -3.64 5.35 7.19
N PHE A 226 -3.94 6.33 8.04
CA PHE A 226 -5.22 6.39 8.76
C PHE A 226 -6.39 6.69 7.84
N HIS A 227 -6.18 7.56 6.85
CA HIS A 227 -7.22 7.91 5.88
C HIS A 227 -7.63 6.74 4.97
N VAL A 228 -6.77 5.71 4.82
CA VAL A 228 -7.10 4.47 4.09
C VAL A 228 -8.34 3.77 4.66
N PHE A 229 -8.60 3.91 5.95
CA PHE A 229 -9.69 3.20 6.64
C PHE A 229 -10.95 4.04 6.86
N LYS A 230 -10.91 5.33 6.58
CA LYS A 230 -11.95 6.28 6.97
C LYS A 230 -13.34 5.88 6.48
N PHE A 231 -13.51 5.65 5.17
CA PHE A 231 -14.82 5.33 4.62
C PHE A 231 -15.34 3.96 5.08
N SER A 232 -14.48 2.96 5.16
CA SER A 232 -14.88 1.63 5.65
C SER A 232 -15.31 1.66 7.12
N ARG A 233 -14.69 2.51 7.96
CA ARG A 233 -15.12 2.71 9.35
C ARG A 233 -16.51 3.33 9.43
N GLU A 234 -16.82 4.32 8.59
CA GLU A 234 -18.17 4.87 8.50
C GLU A 234 -19.19 3.80 8.13
N MET A 235 -18.90 2.99 7.13
CA MET A 235 -19.77 1.88 6.71
C MET A 235 -19.91 0.81 7.81
N GLN A 236 -18.83 0.50 8.52
CA GLN A 236 -18.88 -0.38 9.69
C GLN A 236 -19.85 0.16 10.77
N ARG A 237 -19.76 1.45 11.08
CA ARG A 237 -20.63 2.09 12.08
C ARG A 237 -22.10 2.05 11.66
N LEU A 238 -22.39 2.30 10.37
CA LEU A 238 -23.76 2.32 9.85
C LEU A 238 -24.37 0.93 9.70
N SER A 239 -23.57 -0.05 9.33
CA SER A 239 -24.03 -1.43 9.12
C SER A 239 -23.95 -2.31 10.37
N GLY A 240 -23.03 -2.02 11.28
CA GLY A 240 -22.69 -2.87 12.41
C GLY A 240 -21.93 -4.15 12.03
N GLN A 241 -21.49 -4.29 10.79
CA GLN A 241 -20.72 -5.45 10.31
C GLN A 241 -19.21 -5.17 10.40
N PRO A 242 -18.37 -6.17 10.71
CA PRO A 242 -16.94 -5.99 10.76
C PRO A 242 -16.36 -5.70 9.36
N MET A 243 -15.51 -4.68 9.27
CA MET A 243 -14.71 -4.35 8.10
C MET A 243 -13.24 -4.35 8.54
N ASP A 244 -12.76 -5.52 8.93
CA ASP A 244 -11.50 -5.70 9.64
C ASP A 244 -10.42 -6.43 8.82
N VAL A 245 -10.60 -6.48 7.51
CA VAL A 245 -9.64 -7.07 6.57
C VAL A 245 -9.06 -5.98 5.67
N PHE A 246 -7.74 -5.86 5.65
CA PHE A 246 -7.02 -5.09 4.63
C PHE A 246 -6.74 -6.03 3.45
N GLN A 247 -7.26 -5.68 2.28
CA GLN A 247 -6.96 -6.39 1.04
C GLN A 247 -5.88 -5.64 0.28
N GLN A 248 -4.92 -6.38 -0.28
CA GLN A 248 -3.93 -5.86 -1.22
C GLN A 248 -3.90 -6.75 -2.45
N PHE A 249 -4.43 -6.24 -3.56
CA PHE A 249 -4.43 -6.93 -4.84
C PHE A 249 -3.36 -6.36 -5.74
N ASP A 250 -2.83 -7.20 -6.61
CA ASP A 250 -1.87 -6.89 -7.65
C ASP A 250 -0.46 -6.51 -7.13
N ILE A 251 -0.35 -5.65 -6.14
CA ILE A 251 0.91 -5.11 -5.63
C ILE A 251 1.62 -6.13 -4.72
N PRO A 252 2.87 -6.51 -5.04
CA PRO A 252 3.68 -7.35 -4.14
C PRO A 252 4.44 -6.49 -3.12
N GLY A 253 4.11 -6.68 -1.86
CA GLY A 253 4.72 -5.96 -0.74
C GLY A 253 3.75 -5.04 -0.01
N ILE A 254 4.03 -4.77 1.25
CA ILE A 254 3.24 -3.91 2.16
C ILE A 254 4.22 -3.36 3.19
N THR A 255 4.15 -2.05 3.48
CA THR A 255 5.01 -1.45 4.50
C THR A 255 4.72 -1.98 5.90
N TRP A 256 5.78 -2.26 6.64
CA TRP A 256 5.70 -2.80 8.01
C TRP A 256 4.94 -1.89 8.98
N GLY A 257 5.07 -0.59 8.81
CA GLY A 257 4.40 0.40 9.66
C GLY A 257 2.88 0.51 9.50
N LEU A 258 2.30 -0.18 8.51
CA LEU A 258 0.84 -0.30 8.41
C LEU A 258 0.24 -1.09 9.59
N ILE A 259 0.99 -2.04 10.18
CA ILE A 259 0.48 -2.95 11.21
C ILE A 259 -0.02 -2.22 12.46
N PRO A 260 0.73 -1.31 13.10
CA PRO A 260 0.23 -0.57 14.26
C PRO A 260 -0.97 0.34 13.92
N VAL A 261 -1.02 0.91 12.70
CA VAL A 261 -2.19 1.69 12.24
C VAL A 261 -3.43 0.81 12.17
N MET A 262 -3.31 -0.37 11.53
CA MET A 262 -4.39 -1.36 11.46
C MET A 262 -4.88 -1.78 12.84
N ALA A 263 -3.96 -2.06 13.76
CA ALA A 263 -4.32 -2.46 15.13
C ALA A 263 -5.12 -1.37 15.85
N GLN A 264 -4.76 -0.09 15.67
CA GLN A 264 -5.46 1.05 16.23
C GLN A 264 -6.85 1.23 15.59
N GLU A 265 -6.95 1.05 14.28
CA GLU A 265 -8.19 1.12 13.52
C GLU A 265 -9.05 -0.16 13.63
N GLY A 266 -8.64 -1.14 14.42
CA GLY A 266 -9.39 -2.39 14.61
C GLY A 266 -9.42 -3.30 13.38
N VAL A 267 -8.48 -3.09 12.44
CA VAL A 267 -8.28 -3.96 11.28
C VAL A 267 -7.34 -5.08 11.69
N LYS A 268 -7.82 -6.32 11.67
CA LYS A 268 -7.13 -7.47 12.27
C LYS A 268 -6.39 -8.35 11.27
N TYR A 269 -6.76 -8.25 9.99
CA TYR A 269 -6.41 -9.23 8.99
C TYR A 269 -5.86 -8.58 7.74
N ILE A 270 -4.90 -9.26 7.09
CA ILE A 270 -4.42 -8.93 5.75
C ILE A 270 -4.61 -10.14 4.85
N ILE A 271 -5.22 -9.95 3.69
CA ILE A 271 -5.13 -10.89 2.58
C ILE A 271 -4.39 -10.21 1.43
N SER A 272 -3.23 -10.76 1.09
CA SER A 272 -2.40 -10.23 -0.01
C SER A 272 -2.50 -11.16 -1.22
N TRP A 273 -2.78 -10.57 -2.40
CA TRP A 273 -2.95 -11.26 -3.67
C TRP A 273 -1.99 -10.66 -4.71
N PRO A 274 -0.67 -10.84 -4.55
CA PRO A 274 0.29 -10.20 -5.43
C PRO A 274 0.23 -10.76 -6.85
N ASN A 275 0.50 -9.90 -7.82
CA ASN A 275 0.80 -10.32 -9.17
C ASN A 275 2.16 -11.06 -9.19
N SER A 276 2.20 -12.21 -9.83
CA SER A 276 3.44 -12.98 -9.96
C SER A 276 4.45 -12.39 -10.95
N ASP A 277 3.98 -11.52 -11.84
CA ASP A 277 4.83 -10.84 -12.78
C ASP A 277 5.54 -9.66 -12.08
N ARG A 278 6.87 -9.56 -12.22
CA ARG A 278 7.69 -8.54 -11.58
C ARG A 278 7.62 -8.53 -10.04
N ALA A 279 7.36 -9.68 -9.45
CA ALA A 279 7.26 -9.85 -8.00
C ALA A 279 8.52 -10.51 -7.37
N GLY A 280 9.55 -10.77 -8.16
CA GLY A 280 10.80 -11.33 -7.69
C GLY A 280 10.64 -12.53 -6.77
N ASN A 281 10.89 -12.33 -5.49
CA ASN A 281 10.79 -13.34 -4.44
C ASN A 281 9.43 -13.35 -3.69
N ALA A 282 8.46 -12.52 -4.08
CA ALA A 282 7.22 -12.28 -3.32
C ALA A 282 6.37 -13.54 -3.03
N HIS A 283 6.54 -14.60 -3.82
CA HIS A 283 5.78 -15.84 -3.65
C HIS A 283 6.54 -16.96 -2.91
N LEU A 284 7.78 -16.71 -2.48
CA LEU A 284 8.57 -17.74 -1.81
C LEU A 284 7.96 -18.08 -0.44
N ASP A 285 7.58 -19.35 -0.30
CA ASP A 285 7.12 -19.97 0.96
C ASP A 285 5.87 -19.32 1.64
N LEU A 286 5.16 -18.39 0.97
CA LEU A 286 4.00 -17.71 1.58
C LEU A 286 2.66 -18.33 1.18
N ASP A 287 2.57 -18.98 0.03
CA ASP A 287 1.29 -19.40 -0.58
C ASP A 287 0.42 -20.25 0.34
N GLY A 288 -0.71 -19.70 0.73
CA GLY A 288 -1.74 -20.34 1.54
C GLY A 288 -1.38 -20.64 2.98
N LYS A 289 -0.24 -20.15 3.48
CA LYS A 289 0.22 -20.38 4.85
C LYS A 289 0.03 -19.14 5.71
N PRO A 290 -1.02 -19.09 6.56
CA PRO A 290 -1.24 -17.95 7.42
C PRO A 290 -0.20 -17.86 8.54
N PHE A 291 0.05 -16.61 8.99
CA PHE A 291 0.92 -16.33 10.14
C PHE A 291 0.54 -15.00 10.80
N TRP A 292 0.98 -14.80 12.04
CA TRP A 292 0.87 -13.51 12.72
C TRP A 292 2.03 -12.60 12.29
N TRP A 293 1.70 -11.46 11.71
CA TRP A 293 2.67 -10.43 11.39
C TRP A 293 2.67 -9.36 12.49
N VAL A 294 3.82 -9.21 13.15
CA VAL A 294 4.00 -8.28 14.27
C VAL A 294 4.64 -6.99 13.75
N GLY A 295 4.09 -5.85 14.15
CA GLY A 295 4.56 -4.52 13.78
C GLY A 295 5.92 -4.13 14.35
N PRO A 296 6.46 -2.97 13.93
CA PRO A 296 7.73 -2.45 14.44
C PRO A 296 7.69 -2.17 15.95
N ASP A 297 6.54 -1.90 16.54
CA ASP A 297 6.32 -1.74 17.98
C ASP A 297 6.47 -3.06 18.78
N GLY A 298 6.60 -4.19 18.11
CA GLY A 298 6.76 -5.50 18.72
C GLY A 298 5.51 -6.09 19.39
N GLU A 299 4.39 -5.37 19.41
CA GLU A 299 3.13 -5.78 20.06
C GLU A 299 1.94 -5.84 19.10
N SER A 300 1.74 -4.81 18.31
CA SER A 300 0.68 -4.79 17.28
C SER A 300 0.87 -5.96 16.33
N LYS A 301 -0.22 -6.67 16.06
CA LYS A 301 -0.14 -7.82 15.16
C LYS A 301 -1.42 -7.96 14.35
N VAL A 302 -1.25 -8.47 13.15
CA VAL A 302 -2.34 -8.83 12.24
C VAL A 302 -2.16 -10.26 11.76
N LEU A 303 -3.24 -10.94 11.45
CA LEU A 303 -3.16 -12.24 10.80
C LEU A 303 -3.02 -12.02 9.30
N PHE A 304 -1.95 -12.55 8.73
CA PHE A 304 -1.60 -12.42 7.32
C PHE A 304 -1.86 -13.74 6.58
N LEU A 305 -2.42 -13.62 5.38
CA LEU A 305 -2.61 -14.72 4.45
C LEU A 305 -2.28 -14.26 3.02
N GLN A 306 -1.47 -15.02 2.30
CA GLN A 306 -1.27 -14.89 0.85
C GLN A 306 -1.72 -16.19 0.19
N PRO A 307 -2.97 -16.28 -0.32
CA PRO A 307 -3.50 -17.57 -0.80
C PRO A 307 -3.05 -17.92 -2.21
N GLY A 308 -2.41 -17.03 -2.91
CA GLY A 308 -1.94 -17.18 -4.27
C GLY A 308 -2.11 -15.91 -5.11
N GLN A 309 -2.17 -16.08 -6.43
CA GLN A 309 -2.27 -14.98 -7.37
C GLN A 309 -3.65 -14.30 -7.36
N TYR A 310 -3.72 -12.99 -7.64
CA TYR A 310 -4.92 -12.15 -7.53
C TYR A 310 -6.04 -12.48 -8.53
N ALA A 311 -5.72 -13.01 -9.69
CA ALA A 311 -6.70 -13.35 -10.70
C ALA A 311 -6.64 -14.84 -11.06
N ASN A 312 -7.64 -15.58 -10.61
CA ASN A 312 -7.95 -16.90 -11.12
C ASN A 312 -9.16 -16.76 -12.04
N SER A 313 -8.89 -16.45 -13.29
CA SER A 313 -9.92 -16.12 -14.23
C SER A 313 -10.57 -17.35 -14.85
N GLY A 314 -11.88 -17.43 -14.83
CA GLY A 314 -12.66 -18.45 -15.53
C GLY A 314 -14.12 -18.40 -15.17
N SER A 315 -14.98 -18.68 -16.15
CA SER A 315 -16.36 -18.98 -15.84
C SER A 315 -16.50 -20.42 -15.37
N MET A 316 -17.04 -20.65 -14.20
CA MET A 316 -17.35 -21.97 -13.69
C MET A 316 -18.30 -22.76 -14.60
N THR A 317 -19.10 -22.08 -15.41
CA THR A 317 -20.16 -22.68 -16.19
C THR A 317 -19.87 -22.78 -17.68
N LYS A 318 -18.99 -21.93 -18.18
CA LYS A 318 -18.76 -21.76 -19.64
C LYS A 318 -17.43 -22.32 -20.13
N GLY A 319 -16.87 -23.27 -19.40
CA GLY A 319 -15.75 -24.05 -19.90
C GLY A 319 -14.41 -23.38 -19.83
N GLY A 320 -13.96 -23.08 -18.67
CA GLY A 320 -12.55 -23.07 -18.25
C GLY A 320 -11.50 -22.33 -19.05
N GLU A 321 -11.77 -21.82 -20.21
CA GLU A 321 -10.91 -20.86 -20.88
C GLU A 321 -11.58 -19.50 -20.77
N THR A 322 -10.98 -18.67 -19.98
CA THR A 322 -11.28 -17.29 -19.96
C THR A 322 -10.79 -16.70 -21.25
N GLY A 323 -11.64 -16.53 -22.19
CA GLY A 323 -11.44 -15.42 -23.07
C GLY A 323 -11.45 -14.17 -22.17
N ARG A 324 -10.33 -13.45 -22.08
CA ARG A 324 -10.37 -12.08 -21.61
C ARG A 324 -11.51 -11.40 -22.37
N PRO A 325 -12.46 -10.71 -21.73
CA PRO A 325 -13.57 -10.11 -22.45
C PRO A 325 -13.13 -9.15 -23.55
N TRP A 326 -11.98 -8.55 -23.44
CA TRP A 326 -11.40 -7.70 -24.48
C TRP A 326 -10.84 -8.45 -25.69
N PHE A 327 -10.59 -9.76 -25.58
CA PHE A 327 -10.22 -10.57 -26.76
C PHE A 327 -11.38 -11.29 -27.41
N GLY A 328 -12.60 -11.07 -26.95
CA GLY A 328 -13.83 -11.32 -27.69
C GLY A 328 -14.22 -12.77 -27.94
N GLN A 329 -13.54 -13.76 -27.40
CA GLN A 329 -13.91 -15.17 -27.63
C GLN A 329 -13.94 -15.98 -26.34
N ARG A 330 -15.14 -16.19 -25.80
CA ARG A 330 -15.41 -17.22 -24.82
C ARG A 330 -15.63 -18.54 -25.54
N ASP A 331 -14.79 -19.56 -25.28
CA ASP A 331 -15.12 -20.93 -25.72
C ASP A 331 -16.28 -21.46 -24.87
N GLN A 332 -17.41 -21.75 -25.56
CA GLN A 332 -18.67 -22.14 -24.91
C GLN A 332 -18.74 -23.62 -24.50
N LYS A 333 -17.62 -24.34 -24.44
CA LYS A 333 -17.65 -25.74 -23.99
C LYS A 333 -17.83 -25.77 -22.47
N LYS A 334 -18.91 -26.36 -22.04
CA LYS A 334 -19.20 -26.60 -20.61
C LYS A 334 -18.13 -27.53 -20.03
N VAL A 335 -17.25 -27.01 -19.22
CA VAL A 335 -16.32 -27.77 -18.38
C VAL A 335 -16.69 -27.50 -16.93
N PRO A 336 -17.02 -28.53 -16.12
CA PRO A 336 -17.39 -28.33 -14.73
C PRO A 336 -16.17 -27.85 -13.93
N LEU A 337 -16.35 -26.75 -13.19
CA LEU A 337 -15.45 -26.22 -12.15
C LEU A 337 -13.94 -26.38 -12.41
N ARG A 338 -13.44 -25.77 -13.45
CA ARG A 338 -12.00 -25.62 -13.68
C ARG A 338 -11.58 -24.23 -13.32
N ILE A 339 -10.46 -24.14 -12.65
CA ILE A 339 -9.79 -22.88 -12.30
C ILE A 339 -8.65 -22.70 -13.29
N GLN A 340 -8.60 -21.52 -13.87
CA GLN A 340 -7.42 -21.10 -14.62
C GLN A 340 -6.41 -20.47 -13.67
N THR A 341 -5.25 -21.09 -13.54
CA THR A 341 -4.09 -20.50 -12.89
C THR A 341 -3.10 -20.06 -13.97
N GLY A 342 -3.13 -18.79 -14.35
CA GLY A 342 -2.16 -18.18 -15.25
C GLY A 342 -2.05 -18.74 -16.67
N LYS A 343 -1.52 -19.95 -16.87
CA LYS A 343 -1.21 -20.53 -18.19
C LYS A 343 -1.81 -21.90 -18.47
N ALA A 344 -2.49 -22.52 -17.52
CA ALA A 344 -3.08 -23.85 -17.68
C ALA A 344 -4.45 -23.93 -17.01
N ASN A 345 -5.40 -24.58 -17.68
CA ASN A 345 -6.67 -24.97 -17.07
C ASN A 345 -6.38 -26.09 -16.07
N VAL A 346 -6.39 -25.78 -14.79
CA VAL A 346 -6.22 -26.75 -13.72
C VAL A 346 -7.56 -26.98 -13.08
N ASP A 347 -7.96 -28.24 -12.99
CA ASP A 347 -9.09 -28.64 -12.15
C ASP A 347 -8.72 -28.29 -10.69
N PHE A 348 -9.60 -27.58 -9.95
CA PHE A 348 -9.29 -27.20 -8.57
C PHE A 348 -9.07 -28.41 -7.66
N THR A 349 -9.59 -29.58 -8.03
CA THR A 349 -9.30 -30.83 -7.34
C THR A 349 -7.85 -31.27 -7.49
N ASP A 350 -7.19 -30.94 -8.61
CA ASP A 350 -5.74 -31.16 -8.79
C ASP A 350 -4.92 -30.32 -7.81
N LYS A 351 -5.36 -29.08 -7.54
CA LYS A 351 -4.74 -28.23 -6.49
C LYS A 351 -4.85 -28.91 -5.13
N LEU A 352 -6.03 -29.45 -4.78
CA LEU A 352 -6.21 -30.14 -3.49
C LEU A 352 -5.33 -31.38 -3.38
N ILE A 353 -5.19 -32.15 -4.46
CA ILE A 353 -4.30 -33.31 -4.51
C ILE A 353 -2.84 -32.89 -4.34
N ALA A 354 -2.43 -31.78 -4.94
CA ALA A 354 -1.08 -31.22 -4.76
C ALA A 354 -0.84 -30.82 -3.30
N LEU A 355 -1.76 -30.09 -2.69
CA LEU A 355 -1.70 -29.72 -1.27
C LEU A 355 -1.62 -30.93 -0.32
N GLU A 356 -2.35 -32.03 -0.63
CA GLU A 356 -2.23 -33.28 0.13
C GLU A 356 -0.82 -33.91 0.00
N LYS A 357 -0.25 -33.91 -1.20
CA LYS A 357 1.12 -34.43 -1.46
C LYS A 357 2.19 -33.61 -0.75
N ASP A 358 1.99 -32.29 -0.68
CA ASP A 358 2.91 -31.35 -0.04
C ASP A 358 2.74 -31.30 1.48
N ASN A 359 1.89 -32.17 2.06
CA ASN A 359 1.56 -32.20 3.49
C ASN A 359 1.08 -30.84 4.02
N TYR A 360 0.31 -30.10 3.21
CA TYR A 360 -0.29 -28.85 3.63
C TYR A 360 -1.10 -29.06 4.93
N PRO A 361 -0.88 -28.26 5.99
CA PRO A 361 -1.39 -28.62 7.31
C PRO A 361 -2.89 -28.36 7.50
N TYR A 362 -3.48 -27.52 6.69
CA TYR A 362 -4.87 -27.06 6.83
C TYR A 362 -5.84 -27.83 5.95
N ASP A 363 -7.13 -27.84 6.26
CA ASP A 363 -8.21 -28.48 5.51
C ASP A 363 -9.06 -27.49 4.70
N PHE A 364 -8.49 -26.31 4.42
CA PHE A 364 -9.08 -25.27 3.58
C PHE A 364 -8.11 -24.81 2.49
N THR A 365 -8.66 -24.21 1.45
CA THR A 365 -7.92 -23.37 0.50
C THR A 365 -8.78 -22.17 0.15
N VAL A 366 -8.15 -21.08 -0.23
CA VAL A 366 -8.82 -19.85 -0.65
C VAL A 366 -8.53 -19.60 -2.13
N LEU A 367 -9.55 -19.22 -2.87
CA LEU A 367 -9.47 -18.91 -4.28
C LEU A 367 -10.03 -17.53 -4.53
N SER A 368 -9.24 -16.68 -5.19
CA SER A 368 -9.74 -15.47 -5.80
C SER A 368 -10.54 -15.85 -7.05
N TRP A 369 -11.73 -15.31 -7.20
CA TRP A 369 -12.55 -15.51 -8.39
C TRP A 369 -12.90 -14.19 -9.04
N SER A 370 -12.24 -13.92 -10.13
CA SER A 370 -12.41 -12.73 -10.96
C SER A 370 -12.35 -13.11 -12.43
N LEU A 371 -13.13 -12.44 -13.28
CA LEU A 371 -13.02 -12.62 -14.72
C LEU A 371 -11.74 -11.99 -15.29
N TRP A 372 -11.22 -10.96 -14.66
CA TRP A 372 -9.96 -10.25 -14.91
C TRP A 372 -10.02 -8.82 -14.33
N ASP A 373 -9.01 -7.96 -14.67
CA ASP A 373 -8.94 -6.57 -14.27
C ASP A 373 -10.12 -5.76 -14.82
N ASN A 374 -10.76 -4.94 -13.99
CA ASN A 374 -11.88 -4.08 -14.35
C ASN A 374 -12.96 -4.81 -15.17
N ASN A 375 -13.50 -5.91 -14.63
CA ASN A 375 -14.50 -6.72 -15.31
C ASN A 375 -15.85 -6.74 -14.59
N PRO A 376 -16.94 -7.05 -15.32
CA PRO A 376 -18.20 -7.37 -14.67
C PRO A 376 -18.05 -8.56 -13.72
N LEU A 377 -18.91 -8.62 -12.70
CA LEU A 377 -19.02 -9.80 -11.85
C LEU A 377 -19.44 -11.06 -12.65
N ASP A 378 -19.04 -12.25 -12.19
CA ASP A 378 -19.48 -13.52 -12.78
C ASP A 378 -20.79 -13.98 -12.14
N ALA A 379 -21.92 -13.72 -12.83
CA ALA A 379 -23.25 -14.05 -12.34
C ALA A 379 -23.54 -15.57 -12.33
N ASP A 380 -22.73 -16.40 -12.99
CA ASP A 380 -22.92 -17.85 -13.06
C ASP A 380 -22.38 -18.58 -11.82
N VAL A 381 -21.51 -17.95 -11.05
CA VAL A 381 -20.83 -18.54 -9.88
C VAL A 381 -21.77 -19.14 -8.86
N PRO A 382 -22.81 -18.45 -8.36
CA PRO A 382 -23.67 -19.03 -7.32
C PRO A 382 -24.47 -20.25 -7.79
N TYR A 383 -24.83 -20.28 -9.07
CA TYR A 383 -25.56 -21.43 -9.66
C TYR A 383 -24.65 -22.65 -9.85
N ALA A 384 -23.38 -22.43 -10.23
CA ALA A 384 -22.40 -23.50 -10.32
C ALA A 384 -22.09 -24.09 -8.95
N VAL A 385 -21.91 -23.24 -7.94
CA VAL A 385 -21.68 -23.69 -6.55
C VAL A 385 -22.91 -24.36 -5.96
N GLN A 386 -24.14 -23.88 -6.27
CA GLN A 386 -25.39 -24.55 -5.91
C GLN A 386 -25.44 -25.99 -6.47
N ALA A 387 -25.17 -26.16 -7.74
CA ALA A 387 -25.17 -27.47 -8.39
C ALA A 387 -24.10 -28.40 -7.80
N TRP A 388 -22.91 -27.87 -7.52
CA TRP A 388 -21.80 -28.59 -6.90
C TRP A 388 -22.15 -29.05 -5.49
N ASN A 389 -22.51 -28.12 -4.58
CA ASN A 389 -22.79 -28.43 -3.19
C ASN A 389 -24.04 -29.27 -2.99
N THR A 390 -24.97 -29.25 -3.95
CA THR A 390 -26.12 -30.17 -3.95
C THR A 390 -25.69 -31.62 -4.24
N LYS A 391 -24.69 -31.79 -5.10
CA LYS A 391 -24.24 -33.12 -5.52
C LYS A 391 -23.12 -33.66 -4.62
N TYR A 392 -22.17 -32.85 -4.27
CA TYR A 392 -20.97 -33.26 -3.53
C TYR A 392 -20.91 -32.64 -2.13
N ALA A 393 -20.59 -33.50 -1.16
CA ALA A 393 -20.39 -33.07 0.21
C ALA A 393 -19.01 -32.40 0.41
N TYR A 394 -17.99 -32.94 -0.30
CA TYR A 394 -16.61 -32.40 -0.27
C TYR A 394 -15.92 -32.60 -1.63
N PRO A 395 -15.02 -31.67 -2.06
CA PRO A 395 -14.77 -30.37 -1.41
C PRO A 395 -16.06 -29.57 -1.31
N LYS A 396 -16.30 -28.92 -0.16
CA LYS A 396 -17.38 -27.95 -0.02
C LYS A 396 -16.89 -26.61 -0.56
N ILE A 397 -17.66 -25.97 -1.41
CA ILE A 397 -17.36 -24.64 -1.92
C ILE A 397 -18.20 -23.61 -1.16
N ARG A 398 -17.58 -22.47 -0.81
CA ARG A 398 -18.22 -21.44 -0.03
C ARG A 398 -17.88 -20.06 -0.58
N ILE A 399 -18.88 -19.40 -1.18
CA ILE A 399 -18.77 -18.00 -1.61
C ILE A 399 -18.84 -17.13 -0.36
N CYS A 400 -17.85 -16.28 -0.11
CA CYS A 400 -17.76 -15.52 1.13
C CYS A 400 -16.90 -14.25 1.00
N GLY A 401 -16.90 -13.44 2.07
CA GLY A 401 -16.05 -12.27 2.20
C GLY A 401 -14.73 -12.53 2.95
N GLY A 402 -13.86 -11.55 2.96
CA GLY A 402 -12.54 -11.63 3.61
C GLY A 402 -12.64 -11.91 5.11
N HIS A 403 -13.55 -11.26 5.82
CA HIS A 403 -13.77 -11.48 7.25
C HIS A 403 -14.10 -12.94 7.59
N GLU A 404 -14.99 -13.59 6.83
CA GLU A 404 -15.37 -14.98 7.09
C GLU A 404 -14.18 -15.93 6.93
N ILE A 405 -13.33 -15.69 5.94
CA ILE A 405 -12.11 -16.47 5.70
C ILE A 405 -11.15 -16.33 6.89
N MET A 406 -10.84 -15.08 7.25
CA MET A 406 -9.78 -14.81 8.21
C MET A 406 -10.19 -15.10 9.66
N SER A 407 -11.43 -14.83 10.01
CA SER A 407 -11.96 -15.18 11.34
C SER A 407 -12.01 -16.70 11.55
N MET A 408 -12.38 -17.48 10.53
CA MET A 408 -12.30 -18.95 10.58
C MET A 408 -10.86 -19.42 10.80
N ILE A 409 -9.88 -18.81 10.11
CA ILE A 409 -8.45 -19.17 10.29
C ILE A 409 -7.99 -18.83 11.71
N GLU A 410 -8.33 -17.65 12.22
CA GLU A 410 -7.99 -17.23 13.57
C GLU A 410 -8.59 -18.17 14.62
N GLU A 411 -9.90 -18.46 14.52
CA GLU A 411 -10.61 -19.34 15.45
C GLU A 411 -10.03 -20.76 15.47
N LYS A 412 -9.77 -21.32 14.29
CA LYS A 412 -9.40 -22.74 14.18
C LYS A 412 -7.89 -22.98 14.35
N TYR A 413 -7.05 -22.06 13.89
CA TYR A 413 -5.61 -22.25 13.81
C TYR A 413 -4.77 -21.18 14.51
N GLY A 414 -5.38 -20.03 14.87
CA GLY A 414 -4.67 -18.83 15.32
C GLY A 414 -3.65 -19.03 16.45
N LYS A 415 -3.89 -20.01 17.34
CA LYS A 415 -2.99 -20.31 18.46
C LYS A 415 -1.66 -20.97 18.04
N ASP A 416 -1.68 -21.69 16.92
CA ASP A 416 -0.55 -22.51 16.46
C ASP A 416 0.19 -21.90 15.27
N LEU A 417 -0.23 -20.69 14.83
CA LEU A 417 0.38 -20.02 13.70
C LEU A 417 1.74 -19.43 14.05
N PRO A 418 2.73 -19.47 13.12
CA PRO A 418 4.00 -18.83 13.31
C PRO A 418 3.86 -17.31 13.43
N VAL A 419 4.89 -16.67 14.00
CA VAL A 419 5.00 -15.21 14.13
C VAL A 419 6.15 -14.73 13.25
N VAL A 420 5.89 -13.70 12.44
CA VAL A 420 6.85 -13.07 11.54
C VAL A 420 6.97 -11.59 11.88
N LYS A 421 8.19 -11.05 11.77
CA LYS A 421 8.51 -9.62 11.92
C LYS A 421 9.24 -9.12 10.69
N GLY A 422 9.22 -7.80 10.49
CA GLY A 422 9.96 -7.11 9.45
C GLY A 422 9.10 -6.61 8.32
N ASP A 423 9.71 -5.84 7.41
CA ASP A 423 9.09 -5.16 6.30
C ASP A 423 8.94 -6.08 5.07
N TYR A 424 7.77 -6.10 4.48
CA TYR A 424 7.54 -6.74 3.19
C TYR A 424 7.76 -5.70 2.07
N THR A 425 9.04 -5.31 1.87
CA THR A 425 9.44 -4.26 0.94
C THR A 425 8.85 -4.42 -0.45
N GLU A 426 8.23 -3.34 -0.93
CA GLU A 426 7.40 -3.34 -2.15
C GLU A 426 8.22 -3.40 -3.44
N TYR A 427 7.66 -4.11 -4.43
CA TYR A 427 8.28 -4.29 -5.74
C TYR A 427 7.88 -3.22 -6.75
N TRP A 428 6.68 -2.65 -6.66
CA TRP A 428 6.11 -1.83 -7.72
C TRP A 428 6.26 -0.32 -7.51
N THR A 429 7.04 0.07 -6.52
CA THR A 429 7.38 1.48 -6.28
C THR A 429 8.32 2.08 -7.34
N ASP A 430 8.98 1.26 -8.18
CA ASP A 430 9.84 1.74 -9.28
C ASP A 430 9.09 2.64 -10.26
N GLY A 431 7.79 2.43 -10.44
CA GLY A 431 6.93 3.26 -11.26
C GLY A 431 6.90 4.74 -10.88
N LEU A 432 7.18 5.08 -9.62
CA LEU A 432 7.26 6.48 -9.15
C LEU A 432 8.31 7.29 -9.89
N GLY A 433 9.42 6.66 -10.28
CA GLY A 433 10.48 7.30 -11.05
C GLY A 433 10.08 7.64 -12.49
N THR A 434 8.96 7.06 -13.01
CA THR A 434 8.45 7.38 -14.36
C THR A 434 7.62 8.66 -14.40
N ALA A 435 7.25 9.18 -13.21
CA ALA A 435 6.46 10.41 -13.02
C ALA A 435 7.05 11.25 -11.89
N ALA A 436 8.37 11.45 -11.91
CA ALA A 436 9.13 12.04 -10.81
C ALA A 436 8.62 13.41 -10.33
N ARG A 437 8.17 14.29 -11.25
CA ARG A 437 7.58 15.59 -10.88
C ARG A 437 6.31 15.41 -10.04
N LEU A 438 5.39 14.55 -10.48
CA LEU A 438 4.12 14.32 -9.79
C LEU A 438 4.33 13.60 -8.45
N THR A 439 5.29 12.68 -8.41
CA THR A 439 5.72 12.05 -7.17
C THR A 439 6.21 13.09 -6.16
N ALA A 440 7.06 14.03 -6.58
CA ALA A 440 7.52 15.13 -5.72
C ALA A 440 6.37 16.03 -5.26
N MET A 441 5.43 16.38 -6.17
CA MET A 441 4.24 17.16 -5.84
C MET A 441 3.40 16.48 -4.75
N ASN A 442 3.09 15.18 -4.91
CA ASN A 442 2.30 14.43 -3.92
C ASN A 442 3.00 14.34 -2.57
N ARG A 443 4.34 14.11 -2.56
CA ARG A 443 5.13 14.10 -1.32
C ARG A 443 5.06 15.44 -0.58
N ASN A 444 5.23 16.56 -1.29
CA ASN A 444 5.13 17.90 -0.70
C ASN A 444 3.69 18.20 -0.25
N ALA A 445 2.65 17.76 -0.97
CA ALA A 445 1.26 17.94 -0.58
C ALA A 445 0.93 17.23 0.75
N LYS A 446 1.40 15.99 0.93
CA LYS A 446 1.21 15.21 2.18
C LYS A 446 1.75 15.95 3.40
N GLU A 447 2.99 16.45 3.31
CA GLU A 447 3.62 17.20 4.40
C GLU A 447 2.90 18.53 4.66
N ARG A 448 2.48 19.21 3.60
CA ARG A 448 1.77 20.51 3.69
C ARG A 448 0.40 20.37 4.36
N VAL A 449 -0.38 19.33 4.03
CA VAL A 449 -1.67 19.09 4.68
C VAL A 449 -1.48 18.80 6.18
N SER A 450 -0.47 17.99 6.54
CA SER A 450 -0.15 17.69 7.94
C SER A 450 0.23 18.95 8.72
N GLN A 451 1.03 19.84 8.12
CA GLN A 451 1.33 21.16 8.72
C GLN A 451 0.10 22.06 8.83
N ALA A 452 -0.75 22.07 7.80
CA ALA A 452 -1.96 22.88 7.77
C ALA A 452 -2.96 22.48 8.87
N GLU A 453 -3.16 21.17 9.11
CA GLU A 453 -4.02 20.70 10.22
C GLU A 453 -3.47 21.14 11.59
N THR A 454 -2.15 21.08 11.77
CA THR A 454 -1.50 21.54 13.00
C THR A 454 -1.62 23.07 13.14
N LEU A 455 -1.35 23.84 12.09
CA LEU A 455 -1.49 25.30 12.09
C LEU A 455 -2.93 25.73 12.35
N TRP A 456 -3.91 25.05 11.76
CA TRP A 456 -5.32 25.31 12.06
C TRP A 456 -5.59 25.17 13.56
N SER A 457 -5.13 24.07 14.16
CA SER A 457 -5.28 23.82 15.59
C SER A 457 -4.62 24.89 16.46
N MET A 458 -3.48 25.47 16.00
CA MET A 458 -2.76 26.53 16.70
C MET A 458 -3.42 27.90 16.58
N LEU A 459 -4.05 28.22 15.43
CA LEU A 459 -4.44 29.59 15.07
C LEU A 459 -5.95 29.85 15.10
N ALA A 460 -6.77 28.80 15.03
CA ALA A 460 -8.23 28.95 14.87
C ALA A 460 -9.01 29.31 16.15
N ASP A 461 -8.32 29.49 17.27
CA ASP A 461 -8.90 29.88 18.59
C ASP A 461 -10.11 29.01 19.00
N GLY A 462 -9.99 27.70 18.79
CA GLY A 462 -11.02 26.70 19.09
C GLY A 462 -12.16 26.58 18.07
N ASN A 463 -12.11 27.31 16.95
CA ASN A 463 -13.07 27.12 15.88
C ASN A 463 -12.91 25.74 15.23
N ALA A 464 -14.05 25.18 14.78
CA ALA A 464 -14.07 23.92 14.08
C ALA A 464 -13.25 23.97 12.78
N ALA A 465 -12.48 22.92 12.51
CA ALA A 465 -11.73 22.83 11.26
C ALA A 465 -12.68 22.59 10.06
N PRO A 466 -12.30 23.08 8.87
CA PRO A 466 -12.99 22.76 7.63
C PRO A 466 -12.67 21.31 7.21
N ARG A 467 -13.31 20.35 7.87
CA ARG A 467 -13.01 18.93 7.72
C ARG A 467 -13.19 18.42 6.30
N GLU A 468 -14.18 18.93 5.58
CA GLU A 468 -14.48 18.53 4.20
C GLU A 468 -13.32 18.90 3.26
N GLU A 469 -12.72 20.07 3.43
CA GLU A 469 -11.59 20.55 2.64
C GLU A 469 -10.32 19.72 2.91
N PHE A 470 -10.05 19.42 4.18
CA PHE A 470 -8.95 18.52 4.57
C PHE A 470 -9.17 17.10 4.05
N ASP A 471 -10.38 16.57 4.16
CA ASP A 471 -10.73 15.24 3.67
C ASP A 471 -10.59 15.12 2.15
N GLU A 472 -11.00 16.15 1.41
CA GLU A 472 -10.81 16.20 -0.03
C GLU A 472 -9.32 16.26 -0.41
N ALA A 473 -8.49 17.02 0.33
CA ALA A 473 -7.05 17.04 0.11
C ALA A 473 -6.42 15.64 0.31
N TRP A 474 -6.73 14.96 1.43
CA TRP A 474 -6.27 13.59 1.68
C TRP A 474 -6.76 12.59 0.65
N LYS A 475 -7.99 12.71 0.18
CA LYS A 475 -8.54 11.87 -0.87
C LYS A 475 -7.74 11.93 -2.18
N TYR A 476 -7.40 13.13 -2.66
CA TYR A 476 -6.59 13.26 -3.86
C TYR A 476 -5.14 12.79 -3.65
N ILE A 477 -4.60 12.96 -2.46
CA ILE A 477 -3.31 12.38 -2.06
C ILE A 477 -3.36 10.85 -2.18
N LEU A 478 -4.39 10.20 -1.62
CA LEU A 478 -4.57 8.74 -1.72
C LEU A 478 -4.73 8.28 -3.17
N LEU A 479 -5.50 8.99 -3.99
CA LEU A 479 -5.63 8.70 -5.42
C LEU A 479 -4.29 8.85 -6.17
N GLY A 480 -3.39 9.70 -5.70
CA GLY A 480 -2.00 9.81 -6.16
C GLY A 480 -1.12 8.63 -5.72
N SER A 481 -1.44 7.97 -4.61
CA SER A 481 -0.71 6.81 -4.08
C SER A 481 -1.25 5.46 -4.56
N GLU A 482 -2.38 5.47 -5.28
CA GLU A 482 -2.98 4.28 -5.90
C GLU A 482 -2.05 3.75 -7.00
N HIS A 483 -2.05 2.43 -7.24
CA HIS A 483 -1.02 1.71 -8.00
C HIS A 483 -1.10 1.83 -9.52
N THR A 484 -2.20 2.34 -10.10
CA THR A 484 -2.39 2.41 -11.56
C THR A 484 -2.42 3.85 -12.05
N TRP A 485 -1.34 4.29 -12.71
CA TRP A 485 -1.20 5.68 -13.12
C TRP A 485 -1.51 5.92 -14.59
N CYS A 486 -1.12 4.98 -15.46
CA CYS A 486 -1.24 5.13 -16.90
C CYS A 486 -1.39 3.77 -17.59
N PHE A 487 -1.82 3.79 -18.84
CA PHE A 487 -1.75 2.66 -19.74
C PHE A 487 -0.61 2.87 -20.74
N GLU A 488 0.30 1.93 -20.81
CA GLU A 488 1.57 2.11 -21.53
C GLU A 488 1.59 1.62 -22.97
N ASN A 489 0.50 1.59 -23.68
CA ASN A 489 0.53 1.11 -25.06
C ASN A 489 0.84 2.25 -26.04
N PRO A 490 2.08 2.35 -26.58
CA PRO A 490 2.41 3.39 -27.55
C PRO A 490 1.61 3.31 -28.87
N ALA A 491 0.97 2.17 -29.14
CA ALA A 491 0.10 2.03 -30.31
C ALA A 491 -1.28 2.70 -30.11
N GLU A 492 -1.61 3.07 -28.88
CA GLU A 492 -2.88 3.73 -28.51
C GLU A 492 -2.65 5.06 -27.77
N PRO A 493 -1.96 6.03 -28.37
CA PRO A 493 -1.53 7.25 -27.68
C PRO A 493 -2.69 8.09 -27.17
N PHE A 494 -3.83 8.10 -27.86
CA PHE A 494 -5.02 8.86 -27.40
C PHE A 494 -5.63 8.26 -26.15
N PHE A 495 -5.64 6.95 -26.03
CA PHE A 495 -6.15 6.26 -24.85
C PHE A 495 -5.20 6.46 -23.66
N GLN A 496 -3.90 6.29 -23.90
CA GLN A 496 -2.86 6.55 -22.92
C GLN A 496 -2.95 7.99 -22.37
N ASP A 497 -3.04 8.97 -23.26
CA ASP A 497 -3.18 10.39 -22.88
C ASP A 497 -4.47 10.66 -22.08
N ALA A 498 -5.58 10.04 -22.45
CA ALA A 498 -6.86 10.22 -21.75
C ALA A 498 -6.79 9.72 -20.31
N ILE A 499 -6.17 8.56 -20.07
CA ILE A 499 -5.95 8.02 -18.75
C ILE A 499 -4.97 8.88 -17.97
N TRP A 500 -3.83 9.19 -18.55
CA TRP A 500 -2.75 9.92 -17.89
C TRP A 500 -3.18 11.33 -17.46
N LYS A 501 -3.95 12.05 -18.27
CA LYS A 501 -4.46 13.37 -17.91
C LYS A 501 -5.35 13.38 -16.68
N VAL A 502 -6.20 12.37 -16.52
CA VAL A 502 -7.04 12.26 -15.32
C VAL A 502 -6.19 11.94 -14.11
N LYS A 503 -5.22 11.00 -14.22
CA LYS A 503 -4.32 10.72 -13.11
C LYS A 503 -3.48 11.95 -12.73
N GLN A 504 -2.95 12.69 -13.71
CA GLN A 504 -2.26 13.95 -13.44
C GLN A 504 -3.13 14.95 -12.67
N SER A 505 -4.43 15.03 -13.00
CA SER A 505 -5.33 15.95 -12.29
C SER A 505 -5.43 15.64 -10.80
N TYR A 506 -5.33 14.39 -10.38
CA TYR A 506 -5.33 14.04 -8.96
C TYR A 506 -4.13 14.62 -8.21
N PHE A 507 -2.96 14.62 -8.83
CA PHE A 507 -1.76 15.23 -8.24
C PHE A 507 -1.87 16.76 -8.17
N HIS A 508 -2.42 17.38 -9.20
CA HIS A 508 -2.65 18.83 -9.19
C HIS A 508 -3.71 19.22 -8.15
N GLU A 509 -4.82 18.48 -8.07
CA GLU A 509 -5.81 18.69 -7.00
C GLU A 509 -5.20 18.50 -5.59
N ALA A 510 -4.35 17.49 -5.39
CA ALA A 510 -3.66 17.29 -4.12
C ALA A 510 -2.77 18.49 -3.79
N GLU A 511 -2.02 19.03 -4.77
CA GLU A 511 -1.18 20.22 -4.59
C GLU A 511 -2.01 21.46 -4.31
N ASP A 512 -2.99 21.78 -5.16
CA ASP A 512 -3.81 22.98 -5.05
C ASP A 512 -4.59 23.00 -3.73
N ARG A 513 -5.23 21.87 -3.35
CA ARG A 513 -5.96 21.76 -2.09
C ARG A 513 -5.05 21.83 -0.88
N SER A 514 -3.86 21.24 -0.94
CA SER A 514 -2.90 21.35 0.17
C SER A 514 -2.40 22.79 0.38
N ILE A 515 -2.25 23.56 -0.70
CA ILE A 515 -1.95 25.00 -0.63
C ILE A 515 -3.14 25.75 -0.05
N GLN A 516 -4.35 25.48 -0.55
CA GLN A 516 -5.57 26.12 -0.07
C GLN A 516 -5.75 25.95 1.44
N VAL A 517 -5.69 24.70 1.97
CA VAL A 517 -5.89 24.46 3.40
C VAL A 517 -4.78 25.06 4.25
N LEU A 518 -3.55 25.19 3.72
CA LEU A 518 -2.46 25.89 4.40
C LEU A 518 -2.75 27.39 4.48
N ASP A 519 -3.16 28.02 3.38
CA ASP A 519 -3.50 29.45 3.33
C ASP A 519 -4.69 29.74 4.25
N GLU A 520 -5.71 28.90 4.27
CA GLU A 520 -6.85 29.01 5.17
C GLU A 520 -6.44 28.89 6.66
N ALA A 521 -5.53 27.96 6.97
CA ALA A 521 -5.01 27.80 8.32
C ALA A 521 -4.20 29.02 8.79
N LEU A 522 -3.51 29.69 7.87
CA LEU A 522 -2.71 30.89 8.16
C LEU A 522 -3.52 32.19 8.15
N ALA A 523 -4.71 32.19 7.57
CA ALA A 523 -5.54 33.40 7.42
C ALA A 523 -5.82 34.15 8.73
N PRO A 524 -6.03 33.51 9.90
CA PRO A 524 -6.22 34.20 11.18
C PRO A 524 -5.01 35.06 11.63
N ALA A 525 -3.80 34.64 11.23
CA ALA A 525 -2.56 35.35 11.57
C ALA A 525 -2.24 36.50 10.62
N THR A 526 -2.92 36.63 9.49
CA THR A 526 -2.70 37.68 8.51
C THR A 526 -3.45 38.95 8.89
N ASP A 527 -2.92 40.13 8.53
CA ASP A 527 -3.61 41.41 8.73
C ASP A 527 -4.91 41.48 7.93
N LYS A 528 -6.05 41.63 8.61
CA LYS A 528 -7.41 41.68 8.02
C LYS A 528 -7.69 42.86 7.11
N SER A 529 -6.74 43.82 6.96
CA SER A 529 -6.96 45.04 6.21
C SER A 529 -7.00 44.88 4.68
N ASN A 530 -6.61 43.72 4.14
CA ASN A 530 -6.57 43.46 2.71
C ASN A 530 -7.35 42.17 2.37
N GLY A 531 -8.66 42.27 2.21
CA GLY A 531 -9.51 41.17 1.83
C GLY A 531 -9.17 40.58 0.46
N GLY A 532 -8.46 39.45 0.42
CA GLY A 532 -8.19 38.69 -0.79
C GLY A 532 -7.13 37.63 -0.60
N LEU A 533 -7.45 36.37 -1.00
CA LEU A 533 -6.51 35.27 -1.16
C LEU A 533 -5.65 35.55 -2.42
N GLY A 534 -4.43 36.03 -2.25
CA GLY A 534 -3.47 36.27 -3.33
C GLY A 534 -2.12 36.75 -2.77
N PRO A 535 -1.00 36.65 -3.51
CA PRO A 535 0.27 37.21 -3.09
C PRO A 535 0.10 38.70 -2.83
N LYS A 536 0.10 39.10 -1.57
CA LYS A 536 -0.16 40.48 -1.12
C LYS A 536 1.04 41.35 -1.43
N GLU A 537 0.74 42.57 -1.88
CA GLU A 537 1.71 43.67 -1.82
C GLU A 537 2.24 43.73 -0.37
N GLY A 538 3.55 43.86 -0.20
CA GLY A 538 4.23 43.71 1.04
C GLY A 538 3.64 44.44 2.25
N PRO A 539 3.90 43.97 3.46
CA PRO A 539 3.26 44.48 4.68
C PRO A 539 3.57 45.97 4.88
N SER A 540 2.56 46.71 5.30
CA SER A 540 2.68 48.17 5.54
C SER A 540 3.83 48.48 6.52
N ASN A 541 4.14 47.57 7.46
CA ASN A 541 5.17 47.74 8.50
C ASN A 541 6.36 46.75 8.38
N GLY A 542 6.35 45.80 7.45
CA GLY A 542 7.44 44.81 7.27
C GLY A 542 7.45 43.69 8.32
N GLY A 543 6.35 43.49 9.05
CA GLY A 543 6.24 42.42 10.05
C GLY A 543 6.06 41.02 9.44
N ILE A 544 6.72 40.03 10.01
CA ILE A 544 6.71 38.62 9.59
C ILE A 544 6.48 37.74 10.82
N ALA A 545 5.41 37.01 10.86
CA ALA A 545 5.20 35.95 11.84
C ALA A 545 5.71 34.61 11.28
N VAL A 546 6.50 33.87 12.06
CA VAL A 546 7.10 32.60 11.72
C VAL A 546 6.56 31.55 12.67
N PHE A 547 6.07 30.43 12.15
CA PHE A 547 5.42 29.37 12.91
C PHE A 547 6.24 28.07 12.87
N ASN A 548 6.25 27.39 14.02
CA ASN A 548 6.79 26.05 14.20
C ASN A 548 5.65 25.09 14.53
N THR A 549 5.46 24.06 13.70
CA THR A 549 4.41 23.05 13.86
C THR A 549 4.85 21.81 14.64
N HIS A 550 6.10 21.78 15.11
CA HIS A 550 6.65 20.65 15.87
C HIS A 550 6.51 20.81 17.37
N THR A 551 6.58 19.71 18.10
CA THR A 551 6.53 19.68 19.57
C THR A 551 7.88 19.96 20.24
N TRP A 552 8.87 20.41 19.47
CA TRP A 552 10.18 20.89 19.95
C TRP A 552 10.52 22.24 19.32
N LYS A 553 11.47 22.97 19.92
CA LYS A 553 11.96 24.21 19.35
C LYS A 553 12.67 23.93 18.01
N GLN A 554 12.44 24.79 17.03
CA GLN A 554 13.03 24.66 15.70
C GLN A 554 13.71 25.98 15.32
N GLY A 555 14.96 25.89 14.88
CA GLY A 555 15.64 26.94 14.16
C GLY A 555 15.67 26.62 12.66
N GLY A 556 15.80 27.63 11.80
CA GLY A 556 15.88 27.36 10.37
C GLY A 556 15.86 28.59 9.50
N VAL A 557 15.94 28.33 8.20
CA VAL A 557 15.93 29.39 7.18
C VAL A 557 14.49 29.80 6.87
N VAL A 558 14.27 31.12 6.86
CA VAL A 558 13.06 31.74 6.31
C VAL A 558 13.46 32.53 5.09
N THR A 559 12.76 32.33 3.98
CA THR A 559 13.04 33.00 2.70
C THR A 559 11.83 33.83 2.33
N LEU A 560 12.01 35.15 2.29
CA LEU A 560 10.99 36.12 1.93
C LEU A 560 11.08 36.45 0.46
N SER A 561 9.95 36.50 -0.24
CA SER A 561 9.89 37.01 -1.60
C SER A 561 10.39 38.47 -1.70
N PRO A 562 10.74 38.94 -2.89
CA PRO A 562 11.07 40.34 -3.09
C PRO A 562 9.97 41.30 -2.65
N ALA A 563 8.68 40.91 -2.78
CA ALA A 563 7.54 41.74 -2.36
C ALA A 563 7.45 41.85 -0.84
N GLU A 564 7.63 40.74 -0.11
CA GLU A 564 7.59 40.74 1.37
C GLU A 564 8.76 41.51 2.00
N SER A 565 9.87 41.59 1.27
CA SER A 565 11.13 42.21 1.76
C SER A 565 11.50 43.52 1.08
N MET A 566 10.51 44.25 0.52
CA MET A 566 10.77 45.53 -0.19
C MET A 566 11.37 46.64 0.69
N LYS A 567 11.17 46.61 2.02
CA LYS A 567 11.65 47.64 2.95
C LYS A 567 13.17 47.68 3.06
N GLY A 568 13.87 46.61 2.88
CA GLY A 568 15.31 46.52 3.03
C GLY A 568 15.84 45.11 3.16
N ASP A 569 17.12 45.01 3.56
CA ASP A 569 17.80 43.73 3.69
C ASP A 569 18.10 43.38 5.15
N GLN A 570 17.75 44.29 6.10
CA GLN A 570 17.96 44.06 7.52
C GLN A 570 16.71 43.47 8.15
N VAL A 571 16.87 42.40 8.92
CA VAL A 571 15.81 41.75 9.72
C VAL A 571 16.11 41.96 11.18
N VAL A 572 15.08 42.27 11.97
CA VAL A 572 15.18 42.42 13.42
C VAL A 572 14.12 41.56 14.13
N ASP A 573 14.45 41.05 15.31
CA ASP A 573 13.50 40.38 16.20
C ASP A 573 12.58 41.36 16.94
N ASP A 574 11.69 40.90 17.78
CA ASP A 574 10.78 41.72 18.59
C ASP A 574 11.47 42.59 19.62
N GLN A 575 12.70 42.22 20.01
CA GLN A 575 13.52 43.03 20.93
C GLN A 575 14.31 44.13 20.19
N GLY A 576 14.27 44.13 18.85
CA GLY A 576 15.04 45.04 17.99
C GLY A 576 16.47 44.57 17.73
N ASN A 577 16.83 43.33 18.09
CA ASN A 577 18.14 42.78 17.77
C ASN A 577 18.19 42.40 16.29
N THR A 578 19.33 42.66 15.65
CA THR A 578 19.54 42.30 14.27
C THR A 578 19.70 40.78 14.13
N VAL A 579 18.92 40.20 13.24
CA VAL A 579 18.96 38.76 12.85
C VAL A 579 19.84 38.63 11.60
N PRO A 580 20.70 37.61 11.50
CA PRO A 580 21.48 37.35 10.29
C PRO A 580 20.58 37.23 9.08
N SER A 581 20.79 38.04 8.05
CA SER A 581 20.02 38.08 6.82
C SER A 581 20.89 38.35 5.60
N GLN A 582 20.47 37.89 4.44
CA GLN A 582 21.18 38.07 3.17
C GLN A 582 20.22 38.17 2.02
N ARG A 583 20.33 39.22 1.19
CA ARG A 583 19.67 39.32 -0.10
C ARG A 583 20.34 38.34 -1.07
N LEU A 584 19.58 37.39 -1.60
CA LEU A 584 20.07 36.43 -2.58
C LEU A 584 20.13 37.04 -4.01
N SER A 585 20.87 36.42 -4.87
CA SER A 585 21.00 36.85 -6.29
C SER A 585 19.68 36.76 -7.04
N THR A 586 18.71 35.96 -6.57
CA THR A 586 17.31 35.86 -7.06
C THR A 586 16.45 37.04 -6.66
N GLY A 587 16.89 37.86 -5.73
CA GLY A 587 16.13 38.98 -5.15
C GLY A 587 15.35 38.64 -3.90
N GLU A 588 15.30 37.38 -3.47
CA GLU A 588 14.72 36.93 -2.21
C GLU A 588 15.58 37.35 -1.02
N LEU A 589 14.96 37.61 0.14
CA LEU A 589 15.67 37.87 1.39
C LEU A 589 15.65 36.66 2.30
N LEU A 590 16.79 36.04 2.50
CA LEU A 590 16.93 34.91 3.41
C LEU A 590 17.37 35.42 4.80
N PHE A 591 16.75 34.94 5.86
CA PHE A 591 17.23 35.14 7.23
C PHE A 591 17.16 33.86 8.05
N LEU A 592 17.93 33.79 9.13
CA LEU A 592 17.96 32.67 10.05
C LEU A 592 17.06 32.96 11.24
N ALA A 593 15.93 32.27 11.32
CA ALA A 593 15.09 32.27 12.50
C ALA A 593 15.67 31.29 13.53
N ASP A 594 15.92 31.79 14.74
CA ASP A 594 16.52 31.00 15.80
C ASP A 594 15.47 30.61 16.86
N GLU A 595 15.49 29.36 17.29
CA GLU A 595 14.70 28.84 18.43
C GLU A 595 13.19 29.24 18.40
N VAL A 596 12.48 29.07 17.26
CA VAL A 596 11.02 29.26 17.24
C VAL A 596 10.37 28.24 18.19
N PRO A 597 9.56 28.70 19.17
CA PRO A 597 9.01 27.82 20.20
C PRO A 597 8.22 26.64 19.63
N ALA A 598 8.22 25.50 20.34
CA ALA A 598 7.38 24.34 20.02
C ALA A 598 5.91 24.73 19.91
N LEU A 599 5.23 24.32 18.82
CA LEU A 599 3.83 24.67 18.54
C LEU A 599 3.55 26.16 18.79
N GLY A 600 4.44 27.01 18.34
CA GLY A 600 4.44 28.44 18.66
C GLY A 600 4.85 29.32 17.50
N SER A 601 5.06 30.60 17.79
CA SER A 601 5.48 31.60 16.82
C SER A 601 6.62 32.43 17.29
N ALA A 602 7.35 33.03 16.35
CA ALA A 602 8.29 34.13 16.57
C ALA A 602 7.99 35.25 15.57
N HIS A 603 8.20 36.50 15.97
CA HIS A 603 7.92 37.64 15.13
C HIS A 603 9.18 38.41 14.76
N TYR A 604 9.28 38.76 13.49
CA TYR A 604 10.40 39.49 12.90
C TYR A 604 9.92 40.72 12.13
N ARG A 605 10.82 41.64 11.83
CA ARG A 605 10.51 42.76 10.96
C ARG A 605 11.64 43.06 9.99
N VAL A 606 11.26 43.22 8.72
CA VAL A 606 12.16 43.79 7.70
C VAL A 606 12.19 45.29 7.87
N VAL A 607 13.37 45.85 8.05
CA VAL A 607 13.58 47.29 8.26
C VAL A 607 14.48 47.89 7.19
N GLU A 608 14.42 49.21 7.01
CA GLU A 608 15.29 49.96 6.09
C GLU A 608 16.77 49.76 6.46
N GLY A 609 17.59 49.58 5.46
CA GLY A 609 19.05 49.40 5.61
C GLY A 609 19.57 48.13 4.91
N THR A 610 20.89 48.02 4.93
CA THR A 610 21.59 46.81 4.47
C THR A 610 21.82 45.87 5.64
N SER A 611 21.70 44.60 5.42
CA SER A 611 22.06 43.60 6.44
C SER A 611 23.53 43.79 6.85
N PRO A 612 23.84 43.86 8.15
CA PRO A 612 25.23 43.79 8.57
C PRO A 612 25.78 42.44 8.13
N ALA A 613 27.05 42.41 7.69
CA ALA A 613 27.73 41.20 7.24
C ALA A 613 27.89 40.22 8.43
N GLN A 614 26.86 39.47 8.73
CA GLN A 614 26.82 38.45 9.79
C GLN A 614 26.82 37.05 9.23
N GLY A 615 27.69 36.20 9.75
CA GLY A 615 27.82 34.80 9.37
C GLY A 615 29.27 34.42 9.15
N THR A 616 29.49 33.14 8.94
CA THR A 616 30.82 32.50 8.86
C THR A 616 31.06 31.85 7.49
N CYS A 617 30.08 31.89 6.61
CA CYS A 617 30.18 31.26 5.29
C CYS A 617 31.25 31.95 4.42
N LYS A 618 31.98 31.13 3.66
CA LYS A 618 32.96 31.58 2.67
C LYS A 618 33.19 30.54 1.60
N ILE A 619 33.58 31.02 0.43
CA ILE A 619 34.02 30.19 -0.70
C ILE A 619 35.47 30.51 -1.01
N GLN A 620 36.25 29.42 -1.19
CA GLN A 620 37.63 29.53 -1.70
C GLN A 620 37.81 28.52 -2.84
N GLY A 621 37.83 29.00 -4.10
CA GLY A 621 37.80 28.16 -5.26
C GLY A 621 36.50 27.31 -5.34
N THR A 622 36.65 25.98 -5.23
CA THR A 622 35.50 25.05 -5.16
C THR A 622 35.24 24.48 -3.76
N THR A 623 35.75 25.14 -2.72
CA THR A 623 35.56 24.78 -1.33
C THR A 623 34.62 25.79 -0.65
N LEU A 624 33.53 25.27 -0.06
CA LEU A 624 32.58 26.03 0.76
C LEU A 624 32.82 25.69 2.23
N GLU A 625 32.70 26.66 3.09
CA GLU A 625 32.85 26.49 4.53
C GLU A 625 31.83 27.33 5.29
N ASN A 626 31.41 26.84 6.44
CA ASN A 626 30.80 27.60 7.54
C ASN A 626 31.47 27.21 8.87
N GLU A 627 30.91 27.58 10.02
CA GLU A 627 31.46 27.24 11.34
C GLU A 627 31.43 25.74 11.65
N PHE A 628 30.57 24.96 11.00
CA PHE A 628 30.39 23.55 11.26
C PHE A 628 31.06 22.64 10.25
N LEU A 629 31.08 23.05 8.97
CA LEU A 629 31.38 22.17 7.85
C LEU A 629 32.42 22.80 6.90
N GLN A 630 33.15 21.89 6.23
CA GLN A 630 33.91 22.19 5.01
C GLN A 630 33.52 21.20 3.93
N VAL A 631 33.11 21.70 2.76
CA VAL A 631 32.69 20.92 1.58
C VAL A 631 33.59 21.27 0.40
N LYS A 632 34.20 20.25 -0.22
CA LYS A 632 35.03 20.43 -1.40
C LYS A 632 34.41 19.72 -2.61
N ILE A 633 34.28 20.47 -3.70
CA ILE A 633 33.78 20.01 -4.99
C ILE A 633 34.96 19.79 -5.93
N ASP A 634 34.95 18.68 -6.65
CA ASP A 634 35.96 18.41 -7.70
C ASP A 634 35.68 19.27 -8.92
N GLY A 635 36.68 19.99 -9.41
CA GLY A 635 36.56 20.95 -10.51
C GLY A 635 36.33 20.30 -11.88
N LYS A 636 36.50 18.98 -12.01
CA LYS A 636 36.27 18.24 -13.26
C LYS A 636 34.94 17.53 -13.34
N THR A 637 34.58 16.90 -12.24
CA THR A 637 33.34 16.07 -12.16
C THR A 637 32.16 16.82 -11.53
N GLY A 638 32.42 17.91 -10.77
CA GLY A 638 31.41 18.61 -10.04
C GLY A 638 30.86 17.83 -8.83
N ASN A 639 31.46 16.69 -8.50
CA ASN A 639 31.02 15.86 -7.37
C ASN A 639 31.61 16.40 -6.07
N ILE A 640 30.94 16.13 -4.96
CA ILE A 640 31.46 16.39 -3.61
C ILE A 640 32.51 15.31 -3.29
N VAL A 641 33.76 15.69 -3.14
CA VAL A 641 34.89 14.77 -2.88
C VAL A 641 35.33 14.82 -1.43
N SER A 642 34.90 15.84 -0.68
CA SER A 642 35.16 15.94 0.75
C SER A 642 34.01 16.64 1.44
N LEU A 643 33.59 16.05 2.56
CA LEU A 643 32.68 16.61 3.56
C LEU A 643 33.33 16.36 4.91
N GLN A 644 33.69 17.43 5.61
CA GLN A 644 34.35 17.36 6.91
C GLN A 644 33.62 18.25 7.92
N ARG A 645 33.51 17.77 9.15
CA ARG A 645 33.07 18.61 10.29
C ARG A 645 34.26 19.45 10.79
N LYS A 646 34.02 20.68 11.15
CA LYS A 646 35.06 21.53 11.73
C LYS A 646 35.54 20.91 13.04
N GLY A 647 36.88 20.86 13.19
CA GLY A 647 37.54 20.23 14.34
C GLY A 647 37.70 18.71 14.21
N ASP A 648 37.22 18.09 13.10
CA ASP A 648 37.41 16.69 12.79
C ASP A 648 38.09 16.56 11.43
N ALA A 649 39.16 15.76 11.35
CA ALA A 649 39.87 15.52 10.09
C ALA A 649 39.22 14.43 9.23
N TYR A 650 38.17 13.80 9.71
CA TYR A 650 37.48 12.71 9.03
C TYR A 650 36.74 13.20 7.78
N ASN A 651 36.94 12.52 6.67
CA ASN A 651 36.19 12.79 5.45
C ASN A 651 35.03 11.80 5.34
N TYR A 652 33.79 12.30 5.39
CA TYR A 652 32.58 11.49 5.31
C TYR A 652 32.27 10.99 3.90
N ILE A 653 33.02 11.43 2.86
CA ILE A 653 32.82 11.02 1.47
C ILE A 653 33.94 10.06 1.05
N ASP A 654 33.60 9.02 0.33
CA ASP A 654 34.54 8.12 -0.35
C ASP A 654 34.64 8.50 -1.84
N PRO A 655 35.69 9.22 -2.25
CA PRO A 655 35.86 9.62 -3.64
C PRO A 655 36.21 8.46 -4.59
N SER A 656 36.47 7.26 -4.06
CA SER A 656 36.72 6.08 -4.90
C SER A 656 35.43 5.49 -5.47
N VAL A 657 34.29 5.83 -4.87
CA VAL A 657 32.95 5.41 -5.32
C VAL A 657 32.37 6.49 -6.23
N ASP A 658 32.29 6.23 -7.51
CA ASP A 658 31.75 7.12 -8.55
C ASP A 658 32.30 8.57 -8.51
N GLY A 659 33.50 8.77 -7.96
CA GLY A 659 34.09 10.08 -7.77
C GLY A 659 33.51 10.90 -6.65
N GLY A 660 32.80 10.33 -5.67
CA GLY A 660 32.28 10.98 -4.48
C GLY A 660 30.76 11.04 -4.38
N ALA A 661 30.25 12.06 -3.70
CA ALA A 661 28.80 12.22 -3.50
C ALA A 661 28.19 13.22 -4.49
N ASN A 662 26.88 13.12 -4.68
CA ASN A 662 26.08 13.85 -5.67
C ASN A 662 26.58 13.60 -7.12
N SER A 663 27.05 12.39 -7.39
CA SER A 663 27.53 11.98 -8.73
C SER A 663 26.33 11.64 -9.62
N PHE A 664 26.24 12.28 -10.78
CA PHE A 664 25.19 11.99 -11.77
C PHE A 664 25.52 10.72 -12.56
N ALA A 665 24.50 9.88 -12.79
CA ALA A 665 24.60 8.74 -13.70
C ALA A 665 23.31 8.54 -14.51
N TRP A 666 23.47 8.43 -15.84
CA TRP A 666 22.44 7.95 -16.74
C TRP A 666 22.75 6.49 -17.13
N LEU A 667 21.78 5.59 -16.99
CA LEU A 667 21.91 4.17 -17.29
C LEU A 667 20.86 3.76 -18.31
N PRO A 668 21.27 3.27 -19.51
CA PRO A 668 20.36 2.55 -20.38
C PRO A 668 20.04 1.18 -19.78
N ALA A 669 18.82 0.70 -19.96
CA ALA A 669 18.40 -0.61 -19.48
C ALA A 669 19.29 -1.74 -20.01
N ASN A 670 19.45 -2.80 -19.22
CA ASN A 670 20.25 -3.98 -19.52
C ASN A 670 21.74 -3.71 -19.78
N LYS A 671 22.26 -2.59 -19.28
CA LYS A 671 23.69 -2.27 -19.32
C LYS A 671 24.19 -1.88 -17.95
N ASP A 672 25.38 -2.38 -17.60
CA ASP A 672 25.98 -2.19 -16.28
C ASP A 672 26.84 -0.91 -16.19
N LEU A 673 27.09 -0.23 -17.31
CA LEU A 673 27.98 0.92 -17.33
C LEU A 673 27.21 2.23 -17.27
N PRO A 674 27.23 2.91 -16.11
CA PRO A 674 26.67 4.24 -15.97
C PRO A 674 27.44 5.25 -16.82
N GLN A 675 26.74 6.22 -17.37
CA GLN A 675 27.32 7.34 -18.08
C GLN A 675 27.21 8.59 -17.23
N ALA A 676 28.34 9.13 -16.81
CA ALA A 676 28.41 10.38 -16.07
C ALA A 676 28.08 11.58 -16.98
N ASP A 677 27.73 12.68 -16.36
CA ASP A 677 27.59 13.98 -17.00
C ASP A 677 28.98 14.56 -17.37
N THR A 678 28.97 15.63 -18.16
CA THR A 678 30.17 16.39 -18.52
C THR A 678 29.99 17.82 -18.07
N VAL A 679 30.76 18.22 -17.07
CA VAL A 679 30.74 19.58 -16.51
C VAL A 679 31.11 20.61 -17.60
N GLN A 680 30.29 21.63 -17.73
CA GLN A 680 30.47 22.76 -18.62
C GLN A 680 31.00 24.00 -17.88
N ALA A 681 30.45 24.23 -16.69
CA ALA A 681 30.83 25.36 -15.85
C ALA A 681 30.61 25.05 -14.36
N ILE A 682 31.43 25.66 -13.52
CA ILE A 682 31.19 25.78 -12.08
C ILE A 682 31.17 27.27 -11.76
N SER A 683 30.09 27.77 -11.21
CA SER A 683 29.89 29.18 -10.92
C SER A 683 29.49 29.40 -9.46
N VAL A 684 29.93 30.54 -8.90
CA VAL A 684 29.48 31.03 -7.62
C VAL A 684 28.13 31.72 -7.81
N VAL A 685 27.08 31.23 -7.16
CA VAL A 685 25.74 31.83 -7.20
C VAL A 685 25.56 32.77 -6.03
N GLU A 686 25.90 32.33 -4.82
CA GLU A 686 25.86 33.13 -3.60
C GLU A 686 27.26 33.19 -2.97
N ASN A 687 27.65 34.38 -2.53
CA ASN A 687 28.93 34.59 -1.87
C ASN A 687 28.80 35.64 -0.75
N GLY A 688 27.91 35.40 0.16
CA GLY A 688 27.74 36.23 1.36
C GLY A 688 28.15 35.50 2.64
N PRO A 689 28.21 36.22 3.75
CA PRO A 689 28.63 35.63 5.01
C PRO A 689 27.57 34.67 5.60
N LEU A 690 26.29 34.84 5.25
CA LEU A 690 25.22 33.96 5.71
C LEU A 690 25.03 32.77 4.78
N VAL A 691 25.09 32.98 3.46
CA VAL A 691 24.83 31.94 2.46
C VAL A 691 25.94 31.91 1.40
N VAL A 692 26.45 30.76 1.13
CA VAL A 692 27.35 30.49 -0.02
C VAL A 692 26.81 29.35 -0.85
N GLU A 693 26.86 29.49 -2.18
CA GLU A 693 26.37 28.47 -3.13
C GLU A 693 27.25 28.37 -4.36
N LEU A 694 27.56 27.12 -4.74
CA LEU A 694 28.17 26.77 -6.03
C LEU A 694 27.15 26.02 -6.90
N ARG A 695 27.09 26.43 -8.17
CA ARG A 695 26.30 25.73 -9.20
C ARG A 695 27.21 25.09 -10.23
N ILE A 696 26.91 23.85 -10.57
CA ILE A 696 27.59 23.01 -11.53
C ILE A 696 26.60 22.75 -12.67
N ASP A 697 26.89 23.35 -13.87
CA ASP A 697 26.11 23.13 -15.06
C ASP A 697 26.78 22.08 -15.93
N SER A 698 26.03 21.08 -16.37
CA SER A 698 26.55 19.90 -17.07
C SER A 698 25.70 19.51 -18.28
N LYS A 699 26.31 18.78 -19.22
CA LYS A 699 25.61 18.03 -20.27
C LYS A 699 25.58 16.56 -19.92
N ALA A 700 24.46 15.92 -20.13
CA ALA A 700 24.28 14.49 -19.92
C ALA A 700 23.46 13.88 -21.05
N LYS A 701 23.69 12.60 -21.32
CA LYS A 701 22.85 11.85 -22.26
C LYS A 701 21.46 11.70 -21.74
N GLY A 702 20.46 11.76 -22.61
CA GLY A 702 19.05 11.71 -22.22
C GLY A 702 18.50 12.99 -21.58
N CYS A 703 19.32 14.05 -21.43
CA CYS A 703 18.93 15.32 -20.82
C CYS A 703 19.26 16.50 -21.73
N ARG A 704 18.48 17.57 -21.68
CA ARG A 704 18.83 18.88 -22.24
C ARG A 704 19.90 19.53 -21.39
N SER A 705 19.77 19.47 -20.09
CA SER A 705 20.72 19.98 -19.12
C SER A 705 20.61 19.25 -17.78
N VAL A 706 21.70 19.29 -17.03
CA VAL A 706 21.74 18.93 -15.61
C VAL A 706 22.41 20.08 -14.88
N SER A 707 21.76 20.61 -13.85
CA SER A 707 22.33 21.64 -12.99
C SER A 707 22.29 21.15 -11.55
N ARG A 708 23.43 21.19 -10.87
CA ARG A 708 23.59 20.76 -9.47
C ARG A 708 24.04 21.94 -8.63
N SER A 709 23.34 22.26 -7.55
CA SER A 709 23.73 23.28 -6.59
C SER A 709 24.14 22.65 -5.26
N VAL A 710 25.19 23.20 -4.67
CA VAL A 710 25.65 22.86 -3.32
C VAL A 710 25.73 24.15 -2.52
N ARG A 711 25.01 24.21 -1.40
CA ARG A 711 24.84 25.40 -0.56
C ARG A 711 25.23 25.10 0.88
N LEU A 712 25.84 26.07 1.56
CA LEU A 712 25.99 26.13 3.01
C LEU A 712 25.37 27.42 3.54
N VAL A 713 24.74 27.31 4.71
CA VAL A 713 24.18 28.41 5.44
C VAL A 713 24.89 28.52 6.81
N ALA A 714 25.27 29.68 7.25
CA ALA A 714 25.85 29.90 8.58
C ALA A 714 24.77 29.57 9.64
N GLY A 715 25.16 28.96 10.74
CA GLY A 715 24.24 28.47 11.76
C GLY A 715 23.69 27.07 11.53
N LEU A 716 23.86 26.48 10.32
CA LEU A 716 23.32 25.16 10.00
C LEU A 716 24.41 24.10 9.82
N PRO A 717 24.30 22.93 10.51
CA PRO A 717 25.32 21.89 10.49
C PRO A 717 25.12 20.86 9.34
N TRP A 718 24.44 21.22 8.25
CA TRP A 718 24.19 20.34 7.10
C TRP A 718 24.47 21.02 5.77
N VAL A 719 24.60 20.18 4.74
CA VAL A 719 24.76 20.61 3.37
C VAL A 719 23.42 20.57 2.66
N GLU A 720 23.08 21.62 1.96
CA GLU A 720 21.92 21.66 1.06
C GLU A 720 22.35 21.38 -0.36
N ILE A 721 21.63 20.47 -1.03
CA ILE A 721 21.81 20.11 -2.43
C ILE A 721 20.50 20.30 -3.18
N SER A 722 20.57 20.90 -4.37
CA SER A 722 19.45 21.01 -5.30
C SER A 722 19.91 20.65 -6.70
N ASN A 723 19.34 19.60 -7.26
CA ASN A 723 19.67 19.11 -8.60
C ASN A 723 18.48 19.28 -9.52
N VAL A 724 18.66 19.94 -10.65
CA VAL A 724 17.64 20.10 -11.69
C VAL A 724 18.05 19.24 -12.88
N VAL A 725 17.19 18.31 -13.26
CA VAL A 725 17.35 17.47 -14.45
C VAL A 725 16.27 17.87 -15.46
N ASP A 726 16.67 18.43 -16.60
CA ASP A 726 15.77 18.67 -17.72
C ASP A 726 15.86 17.49 -18.69
N LYS A 727 14.98 16.50 -18.48
CA LYS A 727 14.99 15.24 -19.24
C LYS A 727 14.41 15.43 -20.64
N LEU A 728 15.02 14.77 -21.63
CA LEU A 728 14.46 14.61 -22.96
C LEU A 728 13.42 13.47 -22.96
N PRO A 729 12.39 13.54 -23.83
CA PRO A 729 11.53 12.39 -24.06
C PRO A 729 12.37 11.21 -24.56
N TRP A 730 12.21 10.06 -23.93
CA TRP A 730 13.00 8.86 -24.19
C TRP A 730 12.13 7.63 -24.04
N LEU A 731 11.94 6.85 -25.13
CA LEU A 731 11.07 5.67 -25.13
C LEU A 731 11.82 4.37 -24.78
N GLU A 732 13.15 4.34 -24.97
CA GLU A 732 13.92 3.19 -24.53
C GLU A 732 14.07 3.22 -23.01
N LYS A 733 14.12 2.06 -22.38
CA LYS A 733 14.27 1.97 -20.93
C LYS A 733 15.59 2.58 -20.48
N ASP A 734 15.49 3.49 -19.54
CA ASP A 734 16.64 4.14 -18.91
C ASP A 734 16.38 4.48 -17.44
N GLY A 735 17.41 4.85 -16.72
CA GLY A 735 17.32 5.36 -15.36
C GLY A 735 18.32 6.47 -15.12
N ILE A 736 17.98 7.39 -14.22
CA ILE A 736 18.85 8.48 -13.76
C ILE A 736 19.04 8.36 -12.26
N HIS A 737 20.29 8.46 -11.82
CA HIS A 737 20.69 8.34 -10.42
C HIS A 737 21.57 9.52 -10.00
N PHE A 738 21.48 9.87 -8.72
CA PHE A 738 22.50 10.60 -8.00
C PHE A 738 23.15 9.69 -6.96
N GLY A 739 24.46 9.45 -7.08
CA GLY A 739 25.20 8.57 -6.18
C GLY A 739 25.75 9.33 -4.98
N PHE A 740 25.73 8.68 -3.83
CA PHE A 740 26.26 9.18 -2.56
C PHE A 740 27.19 8.10 -1.97
N GLY A 741 28.48 8.17 -2.33
CA GLY A 741 29.52 7.30 -1.76
C GLY A 741 29.93 7.85 -0.38
N PHE A 742 29.39 7.31 0.71
CA PHE A 742 29.81 7.69 2.05
C PHE A 742 31.00 6.85 2.51
N HIS A 743 31.92 7.46 3.26
CA HIS A 743 33.04 6.77 3.89
C HIS A 743 32.69 6.43 5.32
N VAL A 744 31.86 5.41 5.51
CA VAL A 744 31.45 4.90 6.83
C VAL A 744 31.65 3.39 6.87
N PRO A 745 32.87 2.91 7.17
CA PRO A 745 33.19 1.48 7.20
C PRO A 745 32.34 0.73 8.24
N GLN A 746 31.89 -0.48 7.86
CA GLN A 746 31.07 -1.33 8.73
C GLN A 746 29.79 -0.63 9.21
N SER A 747 29.17 0.19 8.34
CA SER A 747 27.97 0.93 8.67
C SER A 747 26.74 0.03 8.77
N THR A 748 25.80 0.49 9.58
CA THR A 748 24.40 0.09 9.57
C THR A 748 23.62 1.15 8.80
N THR A 749 22.72 0.72 7.91
CA THR A 749 21.81 1.67 7.22
C THR A 749 20.42 1.53 7.78
N ARG A 750 19.86 2.61 8.26
CA ARG A 750 18.52 2.75 8.81
C ARG A 750 17.68 3.64 7.94
N VAL A 751 16.44 3.27 7.71
CA VAL A 751 15.54 3.93 6.78
C VAL A 751 14.25 4.31 7.50
N ASP A 752 13.86 5.56 7.41
CA ASP A 752 12.55 6.04 7.85
C ASP A 752 11.48 5.49 6.90
N ILE A 753 10.58 4.68 7.44
CA ILE A 753 9.40 4.13 6.77
C ILE A 753 8.14 4.62 7.49
N PRO A 754 6.95 4.54 6.89
CA PRO A 754 5.71 4.88 7.59
C PRO A 754 5.65 4.23 8.96
N TRP A 755 5.44 5.02 10.00
CA TRP A 755 5.34 4.58 11.42
C TRP A 755 6.46 3.65 11.91
N GLY A 756 7.62 3.65 11.28
CA GLY A 756 8.71 2.76 11.68
C GLY A 756 10.08 3.24 11.20
N VAL A 757 11.09 2.53 11.65
CA VAL A 757 12.46 2.61 11.13
C VAL A 757 12.91 1.20 10.82
N MET A 758 13.39 0.98 9.60
CA MET A 758 13.83 -0.32 9.10
C MET A 758 15.37 -0.33 9.00
N GLU A 759 16.01 -1.33 9.56
CA GLU A 759 17.42 -1.62 9.29
C GLU A 759 17.53 -2.52 8.03
N VAL A 760 18.23 -2.04 7.01
CA VAL A 760 18.36 -2.74 5.72
C VAL A 760 18.95 -4.15 5.94
N GLU A 761 18.40 -5.15 5.27
CA GLU A 761 18.67 -6.59 5.39
C GLU A 761 18.20 -7.26 6.67
N LYS A 762 18.25 -6.60 7.81
CA LYS A 762 17.87 -7.19 9.10
C LYS A 762 16.36 -7.27 9.27
N ASP A 763 15.66 -6.17 8.93
CA ASP A 763 14.22 -6.02 9.17
C ASP A 763 13.39 -6.27 7.91
N GLN A 764 13.93 -6.91 6.88
CA GLN A 764 13.22 -7.23 5.65
C GLN A 764 12.85 -8.71 5.57
N TRP A 765 11.65 -9.01 5.10
CA TRP A 765 11.29 -10.39 4.77
C TRP A 765 12.15 -10.94 3.63
N LYS A 766 12.37 -12.24 3.61
CA LYS A 766 13.05 -12.93 2.48
C LYS A 766 12.37 -12.68 1.15
N GLN A 767 11.05 -12.51 1.19
CA GLN A 767 10.19 -12.30 0.04
C GLN A 767 10.14 -10.82 -0.41
N GLY A 768 10.68 -9.91 0.39
CA GLY A 768 10.70 -8.47 0.08
C GLY A 768 11.67 -8.13 -1.05
N ASN A 769 11.38 -7.01 -1.73
CA ASN A 769 12.26 -6.43 -2.72
C ASN A 769 13.59 -5.97 -2.12
N ARG A 770 14.69 -6.16 -2.88
CA ARG A 770 16.04 -5.70 -2.52
C ARG A 770 16.73 -4.94 -3.64
N ASN A 771 16.11 -4.88 -4.81
CA ASN A 771 16.72 -4.19 -5.95
C ASN A 771 16.57 -2.67 -5.82
N TRP A 772 15.51 -2.20 -5.20
CA TRP A 772 15.29 -0.80 -4.81
C TRP A 772 14.42 -0.74 -3.56
N LEU A 773 14.53 0.35 -2.84
CA LEU A 773 13.81 0.60 -1.60
C LEU A 773 13.20 1.99 -1.63
N THR A 774 12.28 2.25 -0.72
CA THR A 774 11.67 3.56 -0.52
C THR A 774 12.00 4.11 0.84
N LEU A 775 12.02 5.42 0.98
CA LEU A 775 12.11 6.12 2.26
C LEU A 775 11.00 7.19 2.36
N GLN A 776 10.61 7.49 3.59
CA GLN A 776 9.76 8.64 3.83
C GLN A 776 10.56 9.95 3.77
N ARG A 777 11.37 10.25 4.75
CA ARG A 777 12.08 11.53 4.88
C ARG A 777 13.58 11.36 4.89
N TRP A 778 14.09 10.37 5.63
CA TRP A 778 15.52 10.21 5.86
C TRP A 778 15.96 8.74 5.80
N LEU A 779 17.23 8.56 5.53
CA LEU A 779 17.99 7.38 5.88
C LEU A 779 19.29 7.78 6.54
N ASP A 780 19.83 6.90 7.38
CA ASP A 780 21.07 7.11 8.07
C ASP A 780 22.06 5.97 7.77
N VAL A 781 23.28 6.38 7.42
CA VAL A 781 24.42 5.47 7.22
C VAL A 781 25.44 5.75 8.30
N SER A 782 25.53 4.93 9.34
CA SER A 782 26.38 5.19 10.48
C SER A 782 27.03 3.94 11.07
N ASN A 783 28.15 4.15 11.72
CA ASN A 783 28.77 3.20 12.63
C ASN A 783 28.84 3.81 14.06
N GLU A 784 29.62 3.23 14.94
CA GLU A 784 29.74 3.69 16.33
C GLU A 784 30.38 5.11 16.49
N THR A 785 31.04 5.61 15.47
CA THR A 785 31.86 6.84 15.57
C THR A 785 31.50 7.92 14.57
N HIS A 786 30.99 7.56 13.38
CA HIS A 786 30.68 8.49 12.32
C HIS A 786 29.42 8.06 11.56
N GLY A 787 28.67 9.04 11.08
CA GLY A 787 27.50 8.78 10.25
C GLY A 787 27.08 9.98 9.42
N VAL A 788 26.18 9.73 8.48
CA VAL A 788 25.52 10.75 7.67
C VAL A 788 24.04 10.43 7.62
N THR A 789 23.24 11.34 8.17
CA THR A 789 21.80 11.33 7.90
C THR A 789 21.57 12.04 6.57
N TRP A 790 20.96 11.33 5.63
CA TRP A 790 20.65 11.77 4.27
C TRP A 790 19.14 11.91 4.12
N CYS A 791 18.67 13.11 3.75
CA CYS A 791 17.27 13.38 3.45
C CYS A 791 17.07 13.53 1.96
N SER A 792 16.02 12.90 1.40
CA SER A 792 15.54 13.11 0.05
C SER A 792 14.12 13.66 0.08
N LEU A 793 13.97 14.92 -0.31
CA LEU A 793 12.68 15.61 -0.17
C LEU A 793 11.70 15.27 -1.30
N ASP A 794 12.22 15.03 -2.51
CA ASP A 794 11.42 14.92 -3.71
C ASP A 794 11.34 13.48 -4.27
N ALA A 795 12.44 12.72 -4.19
CA ALA A 795 12.55 11.37 -4.75
C ALA A 795 12.55 10.30 -3.65
N PRO A 796 11.55 9.40 -3.59
CA PRO A 796 11.48 8.39 -2.54
C PRO A 796 12.32 7.14 -2.79
N LEU A 797 12.77 6.91 -4.04
CA LEU A 797 13.43 5.68 -4.43
C LEU A 797 14.94 5.76 -4.24
N PHE A 798 15.50 4.70 -3.70
CA PHE A 798 16.95 4.52 -3.63
C PHE A 798 17.36 3.06 -3.84
N GLU A 799 18.60 2.87 -4.24
CA GLU A 799 19.25 1.57 -4.34
C GLU A 799 20.44 1.53 -3.38
N TYR A 800 20.66 0.38 -2.77
CA TYR A 800 21.66 0.18 -1.74
C TYR A 800 22.88 -0.57 -2.28
N GLY A 801 24.05 0.04 -2.22
CA GLY A 801 25.33 -0.54 -2.57
C GLY A 801 25.61 -0.70 -4.07
N ASN A 802 24.58 -0.99 -4.85
CA ASN A 802 24.68 -1.20 -6.30
C ASN A 802 23.41 -0.69 -7.00
N ARG A 803 23.52 -0.40 -8.30
CA ARG A 803 22.40 -0.05 -9.19
C ARG A 803 21.78 -1.32 -9.75
N LEU A 804 20.89 -1.95 -8.99
CA LEU A 804 20.28 -3.26 -9.28
C LEU A 804 19.00 -3.19 -10.10
N ALA A 805 18.27 -2.07 -10.03
CA ALA A 805 16.99 -1.90 -10.70
C ALA A 805 17.11 -2.04 -12.22
N ASN A 806 18.21 -1.54 -12.76
CA ASN A 806 18.46 -1.51 -14.20
C ASN A 806 18.54 -2.90 -14.86
N ILE A 807 18.79 -3.94 -14.08
CA ILE A 807 19.02 -5.31 -14.55
C ILE A 807 17.73 -6.14 -14.49
N ALA A 808 16.81 -5.80 -13.57
CA ALA A 808 15.67 -6.64 -13.23
C ALA A 808 14.48 -6.51 -14.19
N LEU A 809 14.47 -5.53 -15.08
CA LEU A 809 13.23 -5.05 -15.68
C LEU A 809 13.05 -5.45 -17.14
N GLY A 810 12.49 -6.63 -17.35
CA GLY A 810 11.84 -7.02 -18.58
C GLY A 810 10.41 -7.47 -18.32
N TRP A 811 9.55 -7.49 -19.34
CA TRP A 811 8.24 -8.15 -19.25
C TRP A 811 8.40 -9.57 -18.69
N GLY A 812 7.68 -9.89 -17.63
CA GLY A 812 7.74 -11.18 -16.98
C GLY A 812 8.81 -11.33 -15.90
N GLY A 813 9.38 -10.22 -15.40
CA GLY A 813 10.15 -10.16 -14.15
C GLY A 813 11.30 -11.15 -14.00
N LYS A 814 11.91 -11.58 -15.10
CA LYS A 814 12.93 -12.64 -15.12
C LYS A 814 14.35 -12.13 -14.85
N GLY A 815 14.46 -10.89 -14.40
CA GLY A 815 15.75 -10.32 -14.04
C GLY A 815 16.38 -10.99 -12.82
N PRO A 816 17.68 -10.77 -12.56
CA PRO A 816 18.31 -11.22 -11.34
C PRO A 816 17.75 -10.41 -10.15
N TRP A 817 16.76 -10.96 -9.48
CA TRP A 817 16.27 -10.41 -8.22
C TRP A 817 17.28 -10.71 -7.11
N ALA A 818 17.74 -9.67 -6.43
CA ALA A 818 18.65 -9.81 -5.31
C ALA A 818 17.92 -10.52 -4.15
N LYS A 819 18.58 -11.54 -3.60
CA LYS A 819 18.09 -12.27 -2.42
C LYS A 819 18.64 -11.71 -1.13
N THR A 820 19.78 -11.07 -1.21
CA THR A 820 20.49 -10.39 -0.11
C THR A 820 21.25 -9.21 -0.67
N LEU A 821 21.50 -8.20 0.15
CA LEU A 821 22.33 -7.05 -0.13
C LEU A 821 23.62 -7.14 0.69
N PRO A 822 24.80 -7.05 0.07
CA PRO A 822 26.04 -6.98 0.84
C PRO A 822 26.12 -5.65 1.59
N PRO A 823 26.75 -5.62 2.79
CA PRO A 823 26.93 -4.38 3.54
C PRO A 823 27.59 -3.29 2.68
N SER A 824 27.04 -2.09 2.71
CA SER A 824 27.53 -0.94 1.96
C SER A 824 27.23 0.35 2.70
N SER A 825 28.05 1.36 2.45
CA SER A 825 27.80 2.75 2.84
C SER A 825 27.42 3.65 1.65
N THR A 826 27.12 3.06 0.50
CA THR A 826 26.78 3.78 -0.72
C THR A 826 25.28 3.75 -0.98
N ILE A 827 24.71 4.90 -1.28
CA ILE A 827 23.31 5.10 -1.64
C ILE A 827 23.22 5.69 -3.04
N TYR A 828 22.33 5.15 -3.85
CA TYR A 828 21.99 5.70 -5.15
C TYR A 828 20.53 6.17 -5.13
N SER A 829 20.30 7.48 -5.14
CA SER A 829 18.96 8.04 -5.32
C SER A 829 18.53 7.79 -6.76
N TRP A 830 17.52 6.95 -6.96
CA TRP A 830 16.97 6.61 -8.27
C TRP A 830 15.85 7.57 -8.62
N VAL A 831 16.21 8.71 -9.22
CA VAL A 831 15.34 9.87 -9.32
C VAL A 831 14.36 9.80 -10.48
N MET A 832 14.73 9.20 -11.59
CA MET A 832 13.92 9.08 -12.80
C MET A 832 14.17 7.75 -13.49
N ASN A 833 13.13 7.21 -14.09
CA ASN A 833 13.24 6.06 -14.98
C ASN A 833 12.07 6.03 -15.98
N ASN A 834 12.12 5.08 -16.91
CA ASN A 834 11.03 4.70 -17.80
C ASN A 834 10.96 3.17 -17.92
N HIS A 835 11.22 2.46 -16.84
CA HIS A 835 11.35 1.01 -16.82
C HIS A 835 9.99 0.31 -16.79
N TRP A 836 8.99 0.93 -16.15
CA TRP A 836 7.68 0.35 -16.04
C TRP A 836 6.81 0.61 -17.26
N HIS A 837 6.21 -0.44 -17.84
CA HIS A 837 5.43 -0.35 -19.04
C HIS A 837 3.94 -0.64 -18.89
N THR A 838 3.47 -1.05 -17.75
CA THR A 838 2.10 -1.51 -17.60
C THR A 838 1.21 -0.39 -17.07
N ASN A 839 1.47 0.05 -15.83
CA ASN A 839 0.59 0.96 -15.09
C ASN A 839 1.12 2.40 -15.03
N PHE A 840 2.25 2.70 -15.66
CA PHE A 840 2.94 3.98 -15.55
C PHE A 840 3.27 4.56 -16.94
N PRO A 841 3.46 5.87 -17.06
CA PRO A 841 3.82 6.48 -18.34
C PRO A 841 5.15 5.95 -18.87
N THR A 842 5.24 5.78 -20.19
CA THR A 842 6.43 5.25 -20.87
C THR A 842 7.59 6.23 -20.92
N THR A 843 7.31 7.54 -20.77
CA THR A 843 8.30 8.62 -20.82
C THR A 843 7.86 9.78 -19.96
N GLN A 844 8.84 10.55 -19.54
CA GLN A 844 8.63 11.85 -18.92
C GLN A 844 9.67 12.83 -19.45
N GLU A 845 9.34 14.11 -19.50
CA GLU A 845 10.19 15.18 -20.00
C GLU A 845 10.08 16.46 -19.19
N GLY A 846 11.05 17.35 -19.42
CA GLY A 846 11.11 18.66 -18.81
C GLY A 846 11.87 18.66 -17.49
N PRO A 847 12.01 19.86 -16.88
CA PRO A 847 12.79 20.02 -15.67
C PRO A 847 12.08 19.46 -14.44
N VAL A 848 12.85 18.70 -13.63
CA VAL A 848 12.45 18.23 -12.30
C VAL A 848 13.56 18.55 -11.33
N THR A 849 13.20 19.03 -10.16
CA THR A 849 14.14 19.36 -9.08
C THR A 849 14.17 18.23 -8.05
N PHE A 850 15.36 17.89 -7.61
CA PHE A 850 15.61 16.90 -6.56
C PHE A 850 16.47 17.51 -5.48
N ARG A 851 15.91 17.66 -4.27
CA ARG A 851 16.54 18.30 -3.13
C ARG A 851 17.01 17.27 -2.12
N TYR A 852 18.22 17.46 -1.62
CA TYR A 852 18.79 16.59 -0.58
C TYR A 852 19.39 17.44 0.55
N ARG A 853 19.51 16.81 1.72
CA ARG A 853 20.25 17.34 2.86
C ARG A 853 21.21 16.29 3.37
N LEU A 854 22.45 16.70 3.64
CA LEU A 854 23.47 15.85 4.23
C LEU A 854 23.85 16.37 5.59
N TYR A 855 23.55 15.61 6.63
CA TYR A 855 23.89 15.94 8.01
C TYR A 855 24.95 14.96 8.54
N PRO A 856 26.25 15.31 8.52
CA PRO A 856 27.31 14.50 9.08
C PRO A 856 27.31 14.58 10.61
N HIS A 857 27.37 13.46 11.30
CA HIS A 857 27.36 13.37 12.78
C HIS A 857 28.38 12.35 13.28
N LEU A 858 28.61 12.34 14.60
CA LEU A 858 29.53 11.36 15.22
C LEU A 858 28.78 10.04 15.53
N ASN A 859 27.82 10.08 16.41
CA ASN A 859 27.04 8.91 16.79
C ASN A 859 25.65 8.97 16.17
N PHE A 860 25.07 7.81 15.88
CA PHE A 860 23.67 7.76 15.50
C PHE A 860 22.76 8.10 16.69
N ASP A 861 21.86 9.05 16.49
CA ASP A 861 20.74 9.35 17.37
C ASP A 861 19.47 9.37 16.56
N ILE A 862 18.55 8.46 16.88
CA ILE A 862 17.29 8.31 16.15
C ILE A 862 16.39 9.55 16.29
N VAL A 863 16.43 10.23 17.44
CA VAL A 863 15.64 11.44 17.69
C VAL A 863 16.17 12.58 16.83
N GLU A 864 17.49 12.77 16.81
CA GLU A 864 18.13 13.79 16.00
C GLU A 864 17.89 13.57 14.51
N SER A 865 18.07 12.34 14.00
CA SER A 865 17.82 11.99 12.61
C SER A 865 16.35 12.18 12.21
N ASN A 866 15.41 11.81 13.09
CA ASN A 866 13.98 11.97 12.83
C ASN A 866 13.55 13.45 12.88
N ARG A 867 14.04 14.24 13.86
CA ARG A 867 13.80 15.69 13.93
C ARG A 867 14.37 16.36 12.68
N PHE A 868 15.60 16.03 12.31
CA PHE A 868 16.21 16.55 11.09
C PHE A 868 15.34 16.26 9.85
N GLY A 869 14.91 15.02 9.65
CA GLY A 869 14.04 14.64 8.54
C GLY A 869 12.73 15.43 8.50
N LEU A 870 12.07 15.58 9.65
CA LEU A 870 10.82 16.33 9.79
C LEU A 870 11.02 17.84 9.53
N GLU A 871 12.04 18.47 10.10
CA GLU A 871 12.34 19.89 9.89
C GLU A 871 12.67 20.23 8.44
N GLN A 872 13.27 19.28 7.69
CA GLN A 872 13.52 19.47 6.26
C GLN A 872 12.26 19.29 5.41
N SER A 873 11.34 18.43 5.82
CA SER A 873 10.10 18.13 5.09
C SER A 873 8.93 19.04 5.48
N GLN A 874 8.95 19.50 6.72
CA GLN A 874 7.99 20.45 7.32
C GLN A 874 8.75 21.66 7.89
N PRO A 875 9.29 22.54 7.03
CA PRO A 875 10.06 23.69 7.46
C PRO A 875 9.19 24.71 8.20
N LEU A 876 9.83 25.70 8.83
CA LEU A 876 9.16 26.86 9.39
C LEU A 876 8.26 27.53 8.33
N VAL A 877 7.03 27.84 8.72
CA VAL A 877 6.05 28.52 7.87
C VAL A 877 5.95 29.97 8.27
N HIS A 878 5.81 30.91 7.32
CA HIS A 878 5.71 32.31 7.64
C HIS A 878 4.55 32.99 6.92
N VAL A 879 4.08 34.09 7.51
CA VAL A 879 3.15 35.05 6.90
C VAL A 879 3.55 36.47 7.20
N THR A 880 3.12 37.40 6.37
CA THR A 880 3.19 38.81 6.65
C THR A 880 2.17 39.17 7.74
N ALA A 881 2.63 39.68 8.86
CA ALA A 881 1.80 40.04 10.00
C ALA A 881 2.46 41.19 10.79
N ASP A 882 1.76 42.33 10.96
CA ASP A 882 2.29 43.49 11.70
C ASP A 882 2.41 43.25 13.21
N LYS A 883 1.77 42.22 13.73
CA LYS A 883 1.81 41.85 15.15
C LYS A 883 2.10 40.36 15.31
N ASP A 884 2.90 40.09 16.36
CA ASP A 884 3.05 38.69 16.80
C ASP A 884 1.69 38.13 17.27
N PRO A 885 1.22 36.97 16.70
CA PRO A 885 0.05 36.28 17.19
C PRO A 885 0.15 35.86 18.66
N LYS A 886 1.37 35.78 19.24
CA LYS A 886 1.65 35.40 20.63
C LYS A 886 0.98 34.08 20.99
N LEU A 887 1.28 33.06 20.23
CA LEU A 887 0.70 31.74 20.46
C LEU A 887 1.24 31.15 21.78
N THR A 888 0.31 30.61 22.56
CA THR A 888 0.66 29.75 23.68
C THR A 888 0.54 28.29 23.17
N PRO A 889 1.56 27.46 23.36
CA PRO A 889 1.49 26.06 22.89
C PRO A 889 0.25 25.34 23.43
N LEU A 890 -0.46 24.66 22.57
CA LEU A 890 -1.65 23.87 22.92
C LEU A 890 -1.31 22.71 23.84
N LEU A 891 -0.15 22.10 23.62
CA LEU A 891 0.39 21.05 24.46
C LEU A 891 1.92 21.08 24.43
N SER A 892 2.52 20.44 25.40
CA SER A 892 3.94 20.13 25.45
C SER A 892 4.11 18.67 25.88
N VAL A 893 5.02 17.97 25.24
CA VAL A 893 5.41 16.58 25.55
C VAL A 893 6.71 16.64 26.36
N ASP A 894 6.74 15.99 27.51
CA ASP A 894 7.90 16.07 28.45
C ASP A 894 9.02 15.08 28.09
N ASN A 895 8.82 14.19 27.13
CA ASN A 895 9.79 13.16 26.75
C ASN A 895 10.32 13.42 25.33
N GLU A 896 11.63 13.62 25.18
CA GLU A 896 12.28 13.90 23.90
C GLU A 896 12.23 12.72 22.90
N GLN A 897 12.01 11.49 23.38
CA GLN A 897 11.83 10.31 22.54
C GLN A 897 10.43 10.20 21.93
N VAL A 898 9.52 11.08 22.35
CA VAL A 898 8.11 11.06 21.93
C VAL A 898 7.74 12.42 21.34
N TYR A 899 7.07 12.40 20.21
CA TYR A 899 6.61 13.61 19.57
C TYR A 899 5.21 13.44 18.97
N ALA A 900 4.55 14.58 18.74
CA ALA A 900 3.30 14.56 17.99
C ALA A 900 3.60 14.60 16.49
N THR A 901 3.09 13.64 15.76
CA THR A 901 3.14 13.59 14.29
C THR A 901 2.14 14.56 13.68
N ILE A 902 1.03 14.81 14.37
CA ILE A 902 -0.02 15.72 13.96
C ILE A 902 -0.88 16.16 15.16
N LEU A 903 -1.34 17.40 15.10
CA LEU A 903 -2.45 17.93 15.89
C LEU A 903 -3.57 18.34 14.93
N LYS A 904 -4.79 17.88 15.13
CA LYS A 904 -5.91 18.25 14.26
C LYS A 904 -7.21 18.45 15.03
N SER A 905 -8.02 19.43 14.57
CA SER A 905 -9.37 19.62 15.08
C SER A 905 -10.30 18.50 14.60
N THR A 906 -11.22 18.05 15.45
CA THR A 906 -12.23 17.05 15.08
C THR A 906 -13.36 17.60 14.20
N GLY A 907 -13.37 18.89 13.93
CA GLY A 907 -14.55 19.57 13.35
C GLY A 907 -15.61 19.94 14.38
N GLN A 908 -15.35 19.64 15.66
CA GLN A 908 -16.11 20.12 16.81
C GLN A 908 -15.31 21.19 17.53
N ASP A 909 -15.96 22.23 18.02
CA ASP A 909 -15.32 23.27 18.81
C ASP A 909 -14.68 22.66 20.07
N GLN A 910 -13.49 23.17 20.41
CA GLN A 910 -12.77 22.79 21.64
C GLN A 910 -12.34 21.32 21.73
N GLU A 911 -12.18 20.63 20.60
CA GLU A 911 -11.70 19.25 20.56
C GLU A 911 -10.49 19.11 19.65
N LEU A 912 -9.47 18.39 20.08
CA LEU A 912 -8.27 18.08 19.30
C LEU A 912 -8.01 16.57 19.27
N ILE A 913 -7.51 16.09 18.15
CA ILE A 913 -6.84 14.81 18.01
C ILE A 913 -5.34 15.04 17.98
N VAL A 914 -4.60 14.27 18.73
CA VAL A 914 -3.16 14.25 18.76
C VAL A 914 -2.66 12.84 18.54
N ARG A 915 -1.79 12.64 17.55
CA ARG A 915 -1.10 11.37 17.37
C ARG A 915 0.33 11.51 17.87
N LEU A 916 0.70 10.64 18.79
CA LEU A 916 2.05 10.57 19.33
C LEU A 916 2.77 9.36 18.79
N ARG A 917 4.06 9.51 18.51
CA ARG A 917 4.98 8.44 18.12
C ARG A 917 6.16 8.39 19.07
N SER A 918 6.53 7.19 19.53
CA SER A 918 7.77 6.92 20.25
C SER A 918 8.86 6.47 19.28
N LEU A 919 10.05 7.03 19.45
CA LEU A 919 11.28 6.64 18.73
C LEU A 919 12.16 5.70 19.55
N SER A 920 11.81 5.48 20.81
CA SER A 920 12.57 4.66 21.73
C SER A 920 12.36 3.16 21.48
N ASP A 921 13.41 2.38 21.65
CA ASP A 921 13.37 0.91 21.69
C ASP A 921 12.92 0.34 23.05
N LYS A 922 12.48 1.24 23.95
CA LYS A 922 12.03 0.93 25.30
C LYS A 922 10.64 1.50 25.55
N GLU A 923 10.04 1.06 26.64
CA GLU A 923 8.82 1.66 27.16
C GLU A 923 9.13 3.04 27.76
N GLU A 924 8.42 4.07 27.28
CA GLU A 924 8.66 5.47 27.64
C GLU A 924 7.51 6.05 28.46
N PRO A 925 7.78 6.62 29.64
CA PRO A 925 6.78 7.39 30.37
C PRO A 925 6.56 8.73 29.65
N VAL A 926 5.33 9.13 29.48
CA VAL A 926 4.94 10.37 28.80
C VAL A 926 3.96 11.15 29.66
N SER A 927 4.25 12.43 29.89
CA SER A 927 3.31 13.38 30.45
C SER A 927 3.07 14.50 29.45
N LEU A 928 1.82 14.94 29.37
CA LEU A 928 1.44 16.08 28.57
C LEU A 928 1.14 17.26 29.50
N SER A 929 1.64 18.41 29.16
CA SER A 929 1.23 19.65 29.78
C SER A 929 0.53 20.56 28.77
N TYR A 930 -0.34 21.42 29.25
CA TYR A 930 -1.22 22.27 28.46
C TYR A 930 -1.04 23.73 28.90
N PRO A 931 -0.01 24.42 28.37
CA PRO A 931 0.36 25.76 28.84
C PRO A 931 -0.73 26.82 28.65
N GLY A 932 -1.57 26.68 27.61
CA GLY A 932 -2.64 27.61 27.29
C GLY A 932 -3.95 27.32 28.05
N LYS A 933 -4.62 26.26 27.71
CA LYS A 933 -5.95 25.89 28.22
C LYS A 933 -5.91 24.49 28.79
N GLN A 934 -6.40 24.31 30.02
CA GLN A 934 -6.45 22.97 30.63
C GLN A 934 -7.58 22.14 30.02
N PRO A 935 -7.31 20.89 29.62
CA PRO A 935 -8.34 20.02 29.10
C PRO A 935 -9.33 19.60 30.18
N SER A 936 -10.58 19.42 29.79
CA SER A 936 -11.60 18.82 30.64
C SER A 936 -11.48 17.29 30.68
N ARG A 937 -10.99 16.72 29.57
CA ARG A 937 -10.79 15.27 29.43
C ARG A 937 -9.71 14.99 28.39
N VAL A 938 -8.93 13.94 28.63
CA VAL A 938 -7.98 13.35 27.67
C VAL A 938 -8.28 11.86 27.59
N SER A 939 -8.48 11.34 26.39
CA SER A 939 -8.85 9.92 26.19
C SER A 939 -7.96 9.27 25.13
N LEU A 940 -7.60 8.01 25.34
CA LEU A 940 -7.08 7.17 24.27
C LEU A 940 -8.16 6.99 23.21
N CYS A 941 -7.79 7.08 21.95
CA CYS A 941 -8.72 6.85 20.85
C CYS A 941 -8.37 5.56 20.09
N ARG A 942 -9.42 4.94 19.57
CA ARG A 942 -9.38 3.83 18.61
C ARG A 942 -10.52 3.99 17.61
N LEU A 943 -10.45 3.29 16.50
CA LEU A 943 -11.57 3.21 15.54
C LEU A 943 -12.11 4.62 15.19
N GLU A 944 -11.53 5.28 14.23
CA GLU A 944 -11.95 6.65 13.82
C GLU A 944 -11.91 7.69 14.96
N GLU A 945 -10.88 7.60 15.78
CA GLU A 945 -10.71 8.61 16.84
C GLU A 945 -11.83 8.58 17.90
N ILE A 946 -12.57 7.46 18.03
CA ILE A 946 -13.57 7.27 19.07
C ILE A 946 -12.86 7.23 20.43
N PRO A 947 -13.25 8.10 21.37
CA PRO A 947 -12.66 8.12 22.69
C PRO A 947 -12.95 6.85 23.47
N GLY A 948 -11.89 6.27 24.02
CA GLY A 948 -11.89 5.09 24.87
C GLY A 948 -11.57 5.42 26.32
N GLU A 949 -10.50 4.84 26.85
CA GLU A 949 -10.05 5.01 28.21
C GLU A 949 -9.57 6.44 28.48
N GLU A 950 -10.04 7.04 29.59
CA GLU A 950 -9.60 8.35 30.04
C GLU A 950 -8.18 8.27 30.64
N ILE A 951 -7.28 9.12 30.19
CA ILE A 951 -5.93 9.26 30.75
C ILE A 951 -5.93 10.36 31.81
N ARG A 952 -5.43 10.02 32.99
CA ARG A 952 -5.23 10.98 34.07
C ARG A 952 -3.76 11.02 34.50
N GLY A 953 -3.04 12.01 34.03
CA GLY A 953 -1.62 12.18 34.32
C GLY A 953 -0.69 11.47 33.31
N ALA A 954 0.45 10.96 33.81
CA ALA A 954 1.41 10.25 32.96
C ALA A 954 0.86 8.90 32.49
N PHE A 955 1.22 8.51 31.27
CA PHE A 955 0.94 7.20 30.69
C PHE A 955 2.23 6.63 30.06
N SER A 956 2.21 5.37 29.69
CA SER A 956 3.35 4.71 29.10
C SER A 956 3.14 4.45 27.61
N MET A 957 4.12 4.78 26.79
CA MET A 957 4.18 4.39 25.38
C MET A 957 5.13 3.22 25.20
N LYS A 958 4.70 2.27 24.39
CA LYS A 958 5.49 1.08 24.06
C LYS A 958 6.69 1.42 23.16
N PRO A 959 7.70 0.54 23.08
CA PRO A 959 8.80 0.69 22.13
C PRO A 959 8.27 0.93 20.71
N TYR A 960 8.76 1.96 20.04
CA TYR A 960 8.31 2.37 18.70
C TYR A 960 6.79 2.48 18.53
N GLY A 961 6.07 2.63 19.64
CA GLY A 961 4.61 2.64 19.67
C GLY A 961 4.03 3.96 19.21
N GLN A 962 2.75 3.88 18.86
CA GLN A 962 1.93 5.05 18.53
C GLN A 962 0.68 5.09 19.41
N VAL A 963 0.22 6.30 19.70
CA VAL A 963 -0.99 6.54 20.48
C VAL A 963 -1.76 7.69 19.88
N THR A 964 -3.07 7.51 19.70
CA THR A 964 -3.97 8.60 19.35
C THR A 964 -4.75 9.04 20.58
N LEU A 965 -4.75 10.34 20.81
CA LEU A 965 -5.44 10.99 21.93
C LEU A 965 -6.52 11.93 21.42
N LYS A 966 -7.67 11.93 22.07
CA LYS A 966 -8.65 13.00 21.98
C LYS A 966 -8.55 13.86 23.21
N ILE A 967 -8.42 15.16 22.99
CA ILE A 967 -8.30 16.20 24.03
C ILE A 967 -9.54 17.09 23.91
N GLU A 968 -10.31 17.16 24.98
CA GLU A 968 -11.55 17.95 25.06
C GLU A 968 -11.30 19.13 26.03
N PHE A 969 -11.60 20.34 25.62
CA PHE A 969 -11.48 21.53 26.48
C PHE A 969 -12.87 21.98 26.94
N LYS A 970 -12.96 22.62 28.11
CA LYS A 970 -14.20 23.28 28.57
C LYS A 970 -14.42 24.58 27.81
N GLU A 971 -15.69 24.90 27.53
CA GLU A 971 -16.11 26.20 27.05
C GLU A 971 -15.67 27.35 28.01
#